data_97347a0f89362cd1f089183e07535609
#
_entry.id   97347a0f89362cd1f089183e07535609
#
_cell.length_a   1.000
_cell.length_b   1.000
_cell.length_c   1.000
_cell.angle_alpha   90.00
_cell.angle_beta   90.00
_cell.angle_gamma   90.00
#
_symmetry.space_group_name_H-M   'P 1'
#
loop_
_entity.id
_entity.type
_entity.pdbx_description
1 polymer ?
#
loop_
_entity_poly.entity_id
_entity_poly.type
_entity_poly.pdbx_seq_one_letter_code
_entity_poly.pdbx_strand_id
1 'polypeptide(L)'
;MAKKKTGAPGADAQKEKTRQNGNLQQAFDAAAHVGMQAPMEPGTPEPDNADETLLMAMKAEPAGLRGPVGKEQVRQAAALLEKYKQGKEALSRRIVDNENWWKLHGCDGGGDSPDSAWLFNSIANKHADAMDNYPEPNVLPRARDDEQAAKTLSRILPVALEQGGYEQVYSDVWWYKLKQGTGVKGVFWDTGKNGIGDIDIRKVDVLNLFWEPGVTDIQKSPALFHVEFVNNDTIRERWPFAGALSGPSIDTARYVYDDAVDVSEKSAVVDWYYKKNGALHFCKFVNGTVLYASENDPAYAQRGYYDHGKYPFVFDTLFPVEGSPCGFGYIDVMKGCQQAINELDRSIVRNAKACSRARYFVRDDGGVNEKEFMDLDSDLIHTSGSLGEDALRQLEYAPLSGIYVQILNNKIEELKETSGNRDFSQGSTTSGVTAASAIAALQEAGSKLSRDMLKSGYRAFKEECYLCIELMRQFYDEPRCFRITGDAGRFDYAVFSNANIAGQDMGEEFGVTLGERLPIFDVTVVPAKKSAFSRLSQNELAKEFYGLGFFNPQLADQSLACLDMMDFDGKEKVVERVQANGTLYQQLVMMRQQMAKLAAIVDAQNGTTILQGIAQDDRTAQGDAPAQDGKNVTTDGMGRSMAGDDLATQARRRALEGATPK
;
A
#
# COMPACT_ATOMS: atom_id res chain seq x y z
N MET A 1 23.81 37.94 -40.43
CA MET A 1 22.89 39.08 -40.51
C MET A 1 21.53 38.73 -39.91
N ALA A 2 20.97 39.69 -39.15
CA ALA A 2 19.64 39.73 -38.53
C ALA A 2 19.50 39.05 -37.16
N LYS A 3 19.73 39.86 -36.12
CA LYS A 3 19.27 39.66 -34.74
C LYS A 3 17.75 39.82 -34.66
N LYS A 4 17.03 38.85 -34.10
CA LYS A 4 15.66 39.03 -33.64
C LYS A 4 15.65 39.28 -32.13
N LYS A 5 15.21 40.46 -31.73
CA LYS A 5 14.90 40.84 -30.33
C LYS A 5 13.60 40.17 -29.92
N THR A 6 13.63 39.45 -28.80
CA THR A 6 12.43 39.02 -28.09
C THR A 6 12.12 40.02 -27.00
N GLY A 7 10.97 40.70 -27.13
CA GLY A 7 10.45 41.61 -26.12
C GLY A 7 9.74 40.85 -25.02
N ALA A 8 9.90 41.32 -23.79
CA ALA A 8 9.28 40.78 -22.58
C ALA A 8 7.81 41.25 -22.46
N PRO A 9 6.86 40.41 -22.07
CA PRO A 9 5.50 40.81 -21.68
C PRO A 9 5.46 41.00 -20.16
N GLY A 10 5.31 42.20 -19.68
CA GLY A 10 5.35 42.38 -18.23
C GLY A 10 4.73 43.65 -17.63
N ALA A 11 4.05 44.51 -18.39
CA ALA A 11 3.54 45.74 -17.80
C ALA A 11 2.01 45.75 -17.51
N ASP A 12 1.22 44.95 -18.20
CA ASP A 12 -0.25 45.00 -18.06
C ASP A 12 -0.82 44.01 -17.02
N ALA A 13 -0.15 42.91 -16.76
CA ALA A 13 -0.58 41.95 -15.74
C ALA A 13 -0.36 42.45 -14.28
N GLN A 14 0.55 43.39 -14.07
CA GLN A 14 0.78 44.01 -12.75
C GLN A 14 -0.25 45.10 -12.42
N LYS A 15 -0.80 45.79 -13.42
CA LYS A 15 -1.85 46.79 -13.20
C LYS A 15 -3.21 46.19 -12.88
N GLU A 16 -3.49 44.98 -13.34
CA GLU A 16 -4.75 44.28 -13.06
C GLU A 16 -4.79 43.66 -11.65
N LYS A 17 -3.66 43.14 -11.17
CA LYS A 17 -3.53 42.65 -9.78
C LYS A 17 -3.61 43.79 -8.75
N THR A 18 -3.10 44.96 -9.05
CA THR A 18 -3.18 46.13 -8.15
C THR A 18 -4.58 46.72 -8.09
N ARG A 19 -5.39 46.59 -9.14
CA ARG A 19 -6.80 47.01 -9.13
C ARG A 19 -7.70 46.03 -8.38
N GLN A 20 -7.45 44.73 -8.42
CA GLN A 20 -8.21 43.73 -7.62
C GLN A 20 -7.94 43.83 -6.13
N ASN A 21 -6.69 44.10 -5.69
CA ASN A 21 -6.40 44.30 -4.29
C ASN A 21 -6.96 45.62 -3.72
N GLY A 22 -7.08 46.66 -4.54
CA GLY A 22 -7.71 47.94 -4.15
C GLY A 22 -9.23 47.81 -3.89
N ASN A 23 -9.90 46.97 -4.66
CA ASN A 23 -11.34 46.75 -4.49
C ASN A 23 -11.69 45.84 -3.30
N LEU A 24 -10.78 44.94 -2.89
CA LEU A 24 -10.95 44.13 -1.68
C LEU A 24 -10.75 44.96 -0.41
N GLN A 25 -9.79 45.90 -0.39
CA GLN A 25 -9.55 46.78 0.74
C GLN A 25 -10.73 47.75 0.97
N GLN A 26 -11.32 48.27 -0.11
CA GLN A 26 -12.52 49.14 -0.01
C GLN A 26 -13.79 48.38 0.39
N ALA A 27 -13.89 47.08 0.11
CA ALA A 27 -15.00 46.26 0.59
C ALA A 27 -14.88 45.92 2.08
N PHE A 28 -13.66 45.81 2.61
CA PHE A 28 -13.42 45.61 4.04
C PHE A 28 -13.66 46.88 4.85
N ASP A 29 -13.28 48.04 4.34
CA ASP A 29 -13.52 49.33 5.03
C ASP A 29 -14.99 49.75 5.01
N ALA A 30 -15.78 49.31 4.01
CA ALA A 30 -17.22 49.57 3.95
C ALA A 30 -18.04 48.68 4.91
N ALA A 31 -17.55 47.52 5.28
CA ALA A 31 -18.19 46.61 6.25
C ALA A 31 -17.98 47.03 7.71
N ALA A 32 -16.99 47.88 7.98
CA ALA A 32 -16.68 48.36 9.34
C ALA A 32 -17.53 49.55 9.82
N HIS A 33 -18.39 50.10 8.97
CA HIS A 33 -19.18 51.31 9.27
C HIS A 33 -20.70 51.09 9.49
N VAL A 34 -21.17 49.86 9.63
CA VAL A 34 -22.57 49.59 9.98
C VAL A 34 -22.61 48.99 11.42
N GLY A 35 -22.28 49.83 12.37
CA GLY A 35 -22.48 49.55 13.80
C GLY A 35 -23.81 50.15 14.26
N MET A 36 -24.81 49.31 14.46
CA MET A 36 -26.04 49.70 15.20
C MET A 36 -25.67 49.95 16.65
N GLN A 37 -25.84 51.19 17.10
CA GLN A 37 -25.85 51.59 18.52
C GLN A 37 -27.10 51.06 19.20
N ALA A 38 -26.94 50.17 20.18
CA ALA A 38 -27.96 49.90 21.21
C ALA A 38 -27.73 50.80 22.42
N PRO A 39 -28.77 51.21 23.16
CA PRO A 39 -28.65 52.20 24.24
C PRO A 39 -27.95 51.59 25.47
N MET A 40 -26.99 52.33 26.03
CA MET A 40 -26.24 51.97 27.25
C MET A 40 -27.12 52.19 28.50
N GLU A 41 -27.20 51.13 29.32
CA GLU A 41 -27.60 51.26 30.74
C GLU A 41 -26.37 51.60 31.63
N PRO A 42 -26.50 52.40 32.66
CA PRO A 42 -25.38 52.85 33.48
C PRO A 42 -25.05 51.82 34.57
N GLY A 43 -23.86 51.24 34.52
CA GLY A 43 -23.37 50.44 35.65
C GLY A 43 -22.43 49.28 35.33
N THR A 44 -21.59 49.33 34.28
CA THR A 44 -20.50 48.34 34.10
C THR A 44 -19.16 48.94 34.51
N PRO A 45 -18.33 48.22 35.30
CA PRO A 45 -16.98 48.65 35.66
C PRO A 45 -16.04 48.63 34.44
N GLU A 46 -15.05 49.52 34.49
CA GLU A 46 -14.08 49.82 33.46
C GLU A 46 -13.32 48.60 32.92
N PRO A 47 -12.86 48.59 31.61
CA PRO A 47 -12.27 47.44 30.95
C PRO A 47 -10.73 47.33 31.11
N ASP A 48 -10.17 47.54 32.31
CA ASP A 48 -8.72 47.43 32.50
C ASP A 48 -8.22 46.02 32.85
N ASN A 49 -9.10 45.03 32.99
CA ASN A 49 -8.68 43.66 33.35
C ASN A 49 -8.88 42.61 32.23
N ALA A 50 -9.44 42.97 31.09
CA ALA A 50 -9.65 41.99 30.00
C ALA A 50 -8.33 41.61 29.29
N ASP A 51 -7.43 42.56 29.12
CA ASP A 51 -6.12 42.32 28.48
C ASP A 51 -5.18 41.54 29.42
N GLU A 52 -5.21 41.80 30.74
CA GLU A 52 -4.40 41.00 31.69
C GLU A 52 -4.95 39.57 31.83
N THR A 53 -6.26 39.39 31.77
CA THR A 53 -6.89 38.04 31.82
C THR A 53 -6.61 37.25 30.54
N LEU A 54 -6.64 37.92 29.38
CA LEU A 54 -6.24 37.31 28.11
C LEU A 54 -4.74 37.03 28.08
N LEU A 55 -3.91 37.93 28.60
CA LEU A 55 -2.45 37.74 28.69
C LEU A 55 -2.09 36.65 29.72
N MET A 56 -2.85 36.50 30.79
CA MET A 56 -2.71 35.40 31.76
C MET A 56 -3.25 34.10 31.20
N ALA A 57 -4.33 34.09 30.39
CA ALA A 57 -4.82 32.92 29.69
C ALA A 57 -3.84 32.46 28.58
N MET A 58 -3.17 33.40 27.89
CA MET A 58 -2.12 33.09 26.93
C MET A 58 -0.79 32.63 27.59
N LYS A 59 -0.57 32.96 28.88
CA LYS A 59 0.54 32.46 29.69
C LYS A 59 0.19 31.23 30.53
N ALA A 60 -1.06 30.79 30.55
CA ALA A 60 -1.45 29.54 31.18
C ALA A 60 -0.79 28.41 30.41
N GLU A 61 0.22 27.76 30.99
CA GLU A 61 0.81 26.54 30.46
C GLU A 61 -0.31 25.53 30.20
N PRO A 62 -0.32 24.87 29.02
CA PRO A 62 -1.33 23.88 28.68
C PRO A 62 -1.47 22.81 29.79
N ALA A 63 -2.66 22.25 29.95
CA ALA A 63 -3.00 21.33 31.04
C ALA A 63 -2.08 20.09 31.14
N GLY A 64 -1.37 19.70 30.14
CA GLY A 64 -0.44 18.57 30.13
C GLY A 64 1.00 18.88 30.62
N LEU A 65 1.30 20.08 31.10
CA LEU A 65 2.67 20.47 31.49
C LEU A 65 2.97 20.37 32.99
N ARG A 66 1.95 20.45 33.83
CA ARG A 66 2.10 20.36 35.30
C ARG A 66 1.62 19.02 35.80
N GLY A 67 2.54 18.20 36.32
CA GLY A 67 2.18 16.90 36.88
C GLY A 67 3.41 16.03 37.19
N PRO A 68 3.22 14.73 37.33
CA PRO A 68 4.25 13.80 37.74
C PRO A 68 5.39 13.68 36.72
N VAL A 69 5.12 13.97 35.42
CA VAL A 69 6.17 13.95 34.37
C VAL A 69 6.77 15.34 34.23
N GLY A 70 7.99 15.51 34.71
CA GLY A 70 8.74 16.75 34.65
C GLY A 70 10.14 16.56 34.03
N LYS A 71 11.02 17.57 34.22
CA LYS A 71 12.37 17.58 33.64
C LYS A 71 13.23 16.38 34.05
N GLU A 72 13.07 15.87 35.27
CA GLU A 72 13.88 14.74 35.75
C GLU A 72 13.46 13.43 35.07
N GLN A 73 12.17 13.19 34.89
CA GLN A 73 11.64 12.02 34.17
C GLN A 73 12.07 12.04 32.70
N VAL A 74 12.04 13.22 32.06
CA VAL A 74 12.51 13.38 30.68
C VAL A 74 14.02 13.14 30.57
N ARG A 75 14.82 13.57 31.57
CA ARG A 75 16.27 13.29 31.60
C ARG A 75 16.54 11.79 31.71
N GLN A 76 15.80 11.08 32.55
CA GLN A 76 15.88 9.61 32.66
C GLN A 76 15.47 8.94 31.36
N ALA A 77 14.38 9.41 30.71
CA ALA A 77 13.93 8.92 29.42
C ALA A 77 14.98 9.14 28.32
N ALA A 78 15.63 10.30 28.28
CA ALA A 78 16.71 10.59 27.33
C ALA A 78 17.93 9.68 27.54
N ALA A 79 18.30 9.38 28.79
CA ALA A 79 19.37 8.42 29.09
C ALA A 79 18.99 6.97 28.66
N LEU A 80 17.72 6.60 28.82
CA LEU A 80 17.20 5.31 28.36
C LEU A 80 17.20 5.23 26.82
N LEU A 81 16.79 6.29 26.15
CA LEU A 81 16.83 6.40 24.69
C LEU A 81 18.26 6.20 24.14
N GLU A 82 19.27 6.81 24.77
CA GLU A 82 20.65 6.64 24.35
C GLU A 82 21.13 5.19 24.53
N LYS A 83 20.72 4.51 25.59
CA LYS A 83 20.97 3.08 25.78
C LYS A 83 20.32 2.23 24.67
N TYR A 84 19.06 2.54 24.30
CA TYR A 84 18.35 1.82 23.24
C TYR A 84 18.97 2.05 21.87
N LYS A 85 19.44 3.29 21.62
CA LYS A 85 20.16 3.68 20.41
C LYS A 85 21.45 2.86 20.25
N GLN A 86 22.27 2.75 21.31
CA GLN A 86 23.49 1.94 21.29
C GLN A 86 23.19 0.48 20.98
N GLY A 87 22.15 -0.10 21.58
CA GLY A 87 21.75 -1.49 21.33
C GLY A 87 21.29 -1.75 19.90
N LYS A 88 20.86 -0.72 19.17
CA LYS A 88 20.34 -0.80 17.79
C LYS A 88 21.38 -0.42 16.73
N GLU A 89 22.57 -0.01 17.10
CA GLU A 89 23.56 0.56 16.17
C GLU A 89 23.89 -0.38 14.99
N ALA A 90 24.03 -1.69 15.24
CA ALA A 90 24.33 -2.68 14.21
C ALA A 90 23.18 -2.77 13.16
N LEU A 91 21.92 -2.74 13.62
CA LEU A 91 20.76 -2.71 12.75
C LEU A 91 20.71 -1.42 11.91
N SER A 92 20.99 -0.29 12.53
CA SER A 92 21.00 1.02 11.84
C SER A 92 22.05 1.08 10.74
N ARG A 93 23.26 0.58 11.00
CA ARG A 93 24.32 0.47 9.98
C ARG A 93 23.91 -0.41 8.81
N ARG A 94 23.30 -1.57 9.09
CA ARG A 94 22.80 -2.50 8.06
C ARG A 94 21.75 -1.82 7.17
N ILE A 95 20.81 -1.08 7.77
CA ILE A 95 19.74 -0.38 7.04
C ILE A 95 20.34 0.67 6.08
N VAL A 96 21.31 1.46 6.55
CA VAL A 96 21.98 2.47 5.72
C VAL A 96 22.78 1.82 4.58
N ASP A 97 23.51 0.72 4.88
CA ASP A 97 24.26 -0.04 3.87
C ASP A 97 23.31 -0.60 2.79
N ASN A 98 22.21 -1.19 3.19
CA ASN A 98 21.23 -1.73 2.24
C ASN A 98 20.62 -0.63 1.35
N GLU A 99 20.39 0.58 1.86
CA GLU A 99 19.90 1.68 1.02
C GLU A 99 20.95 2.14 0.00
N ASN A 100 22.24 2.12 0.36
CA ASN A 100 23.32 2.38 -0.59
C ASN A 100 23.37 1.32 -1.71
N TRP A 101 23.19 0.06 -1.37
CA TRP A 101 23.05 -1.02 -2.35
C TRP A 101 21.84 -0.82 -3.28
N TRP A 102 20.72 -0.37 -2.75
CA TRP A 102 19.52 -0.06 -3.52
C TRP A 102 19.74 1.06 -4.53
N LYS A 103 20.50 2.08 -4.16
CA LYS A 103 20.87 3.22 -5.02
C LYS A 103 21.91 2.88 -6.09
N LEU A 104 22.33 1.63 -6.21
CA LEU A 104 23.41 1.18 -7.10
C LEU A 104 24.77 1.87 -6.82
N HIS A 105 24.95 2.43 -5.63
CA HIS A 105 26.24 2.91 -5.13
C HIS A 105 26.95 1.74 -4.43
N GLY A 106 27.30 0.69 -5.19
CA GLY A 106 28.00 -0.48 -4.64
C GLY A 106 29.28 -0.12 -3.88
N CYS A 107 29.89 -1.10 -3.23
CA CYS A 107 30.95 -0.96 -2.22
C CYS A 107 32.16 -0.10 -2.59
N ASP A 108 32.32 0.30 -3.84
CA ASP A 108 33.41 1.16 -4.32
C ASP A 108 32.84 2.31 -5.17
N GLY A 109 32.41 3.37 -4.52
CA GLY A 109 31.87 4.57 -5.18
C GLY A 109 32.87 5.28 -6.10
N GLY A 110 33.16 4.74 -7.25
CA GLY A 110 34.06 5.38 -8.20
C GLY A 110 34.58 4.53 -9.34
N GLY A 111 33.98 3.39 -9.64
CA GLY A 111 34.38 2.59 -10.80
C GLY A 111 33.72 3.07 -12.10
N ASP A 112 34.49 3.16 -13.20
CA ASP A 112 34.08 3.50 -14.56
C ASP A 112 33.04 2.52 -15.17
N SER A 113 32.56 1.51 -14.45
CA SER A 113 31.60 0.50 -14.91
C SER A 113 30.33 0.60 -14.09
N PRO A 114 29.16 0.75 -14.71
CA PRO A 114 27.89 0.73 -14.01
C PRO A 114 27.65 -0.65 -13.37
N ASP A 115 27.11 -0.64 -12.16
CA ASP A 115 26.69 -1.88 -11.51
C ASP A 115 25.47 -2.46 -12.22
N SER A 116 25.40 -3.78 -12.33
CA SER A 116 24.24 -4.45 -12.92
C SER A 116 23.04 -4.41 -11.97
N ALA A 117 21.83 -4.17 -12.50
CA ALA A 117 20.62 -3.93 -11.70
C ALA A 117 19.78 -5.19 -11.43
N TRP A 118 20.39 -6.36 -11.24
CA TRP A 118 19.68 -7.61 -10.98
C TRP A 118 18.88 -7.59 -9.67
N LEU A 119 19.49 -7.03 -8.64
CA LEU A 119 18.87 -6.86 -7.33
C LEU A 119 17.62 -5.96 -7.40
N PHE A 120 17.73 -4.84 -8.13
CA PHE A 120 16.61 -3.93 -8.37
C PHE A 120 15.43 -4.65 -9.04
N ASN A 121 15.69 -5.36 -10.14
CA ASN A 121 14.64 -6.09 -10.88
C ASN A 121 13.94 -7.12 -9.98
N SER A 122 14.69 -7.83 -9.15
CA SER A 122 14.14 -8.83 -8.22
C SER A 122 13.19 -8.21 -7.19
N ILE A 123 13.58 -7.08 -6.60
CA ILE A 123 12.76 -6.38 -5.59
C ILE A 123 11.53 -5.72 -6.24
N ALA A 124 11.69 -5.11 -7.42
CA ALA A 124 10.59 -4.48 -8.14
C ALA A 124 9.46 -5.47 -8.49
N ASN A 125 9.81 -6.68 -8.92
CA ASN A 125 8.83 -7.73 -9.19
C ASN A 125 8.09 -8.16 -7.91
N LYS A 126 8.78 -8.29 -6.77
CA LYS A 126 8.13 -8.61 -5.49
C LYS A 126 7.22 -7.50 -4.99
N HIS A 127 7.59 -6.25 -5.24
CA HIS A 127 6.74 -5.11 -4.93
C HIS A 127 5.46 -5.12 -5.79
N ALA A 128 5.57 -5.40 -7.08
CA ALA A 128 4.41 -5.54 -7.97
C ALA A 128 3.47 -6.66 -7.49
N ASP A 129 4.01 -7.85 -7.12
CA ASP A 129 3.23 -8.94 -6.52
C ASP A 129 2.44 -8.48 -5.28
N ALA A 130 3.04 -7.62 -4.45
CA ALA A 130 2.39 -7.09 -3.24
C ALA A 130 1.29 -6.09 -3.57
N MET A 131 1.48 -5.23 -4.57
CA MET A 131 0.47 -4.26 -5.01
C MET A 131 -0.74 -4.94 -5.67
N ASP A 132 -0.51 -6.01 -6.41
CA ASP A 132 -1.58 -6.81 -7.02
C ASP A 132 -2.46 -7.51 -5.98
N ASN A 133 -1.93 -7.73 -4.76
CA ASN A 133 -2.62 -8.38 -3.64
C ASN A 133 -2.89 -7.40 -2.49
N TYR A 134 -3.37 -6.21 -2.82
CA TYR A 134 -3.74 -5.19 -1.83
C TYR A 134 -4.79 -5.74 -0.84
N PRO A 135 -4.62 -5.55 0.48
CA PRO A 135 -5.50 -6.12 1.50
C PRO A 135 -6.78 -5.31 1.66
N GLU A 136 -7.90 -6.02 1.82
CA GLU A 136 -9.18 -5.44 2.20
C GLU A 136 -9.66 -6.06 3.52
N PRO A 137 -10.05 -5.25 4.52
CA PRO A 137 -10.50 -5.77 5.81
C PRO A 137 -11.95 -6.22 5.74
N ASN A 138 -12.22 -7.38 6.35
CA ASN A 138 -13.56 -7.86 6.61
C ASN A 138 -13.72 -8.15 8.11
N VAL A 139 -14.59 -7.41 8.77
CA VAL A 139 -14.80 -7.47 10.22
C VAL A 139 -15.91 -8.45 10.53
N LEU A 140 -15.64 -9.42 11.40
CA LEU A 140 -16.57 -10.45 11.80
C LEU A 140 -16.95 -10.29 13.28
N PRO A 141 -18.22 -10.45 13.65
CA PRO A 141 -18.66 -10.39 15.03
C PRO A 141 -18.28 -11.67 15.77
N ARG A 142 -17.92 -11.57 17.05
CA ARG A 142 -17.81 -12.74 17.93
C ARG A 142 -19.13 -13.11 18.60
N ALA A 143 -20.02 -12.14 18.78
CA ALA A 143 -21.34 -12.36 19.33
C ALA A 143 -22.40 -11.97 18.29
N ARG A 144 -23.57 -12.60 18.38
CA ARG A 144 -24.67 -12.38 17.42
C ARG A 144 -25.20 -10.93 17.47
N ASP A 145 -25.20 -10.33 18.64
CA ASP A 145 -25.68 -8.96 18.85
C ASP A 145 -24.80 -7.91 18.18
N ASP A 146 -23.52 -8.26 17.92
CA ASP A 146 -22.54 -7.37 17.30
C ASP A 146 -22.53 -7.47 15.74
N GLU A 147 -23.43 -8.27 15.16
CA GLU A 147 -23.44 -8.52 13.70
C GLU A 147 -23.64 -7.24 12.88
N GLN A 148 -24.56 -6.38 13.33
CA GLN A 148 -24.82 -5.11 12.65
C GLN A 148 -23.64 -4.15 12.74
N ALA A 149 -22.99 -4.08 13.91
CA ALA A 149 -21.79 -3.26 14.11
C ALA A 149 -20.62 -3.76 13.25
N ALA A 150 -20.42 -5.08 13.19
CA ALA A 150 -19.39 -5.69 12.35
C ALA A 150 -19.60 -5.42 10.85
N LYS A 151 -20.84 -5.54 10.35
CA LYS A 151 -21.19 -5.19 8.96
C LYS A 151 -20.93 -3.72 8.65
N THR A 152 -21.26 -2.85 9.59
CA THR A 152 -21.02 -1.41 9.45
C THR A 152 -19.53 -1.12 9.42
N LEU A 153 -18.74 -1.68 10.33
CA LEU A 153 -17.28 -1.54 10.36
C LEU A 153 -16.62 -2.09 9.09
N SER A 154 -17.06 -3.25 8.57
CA SER A 154 -16.55 -3.82 7.32
C SER A 154 -16.73 -2.89 6.12
N ARG A 155 -17.78 -2.06 6.13
CA ARG A 155 -18.06 -1.10 5.05
C ARG A 155 -17.33 0.24 5.24
N ILE A 156 -17.12 0.67 6.48
CA ILE A 156 -16.53 1.97 6.82
C ILE A 156 -15.01 1.92 6.83
N LEU A 157 -14.42 0.85 7.36
CA LEU A 157 -12.98 0.73 7.54
C LEU A 157 -12.19 0.87 6.22
N PRO A 158 -12.59 0.24 5.09
CA PRO A 158 -11.94 0.47 3.80
C PRO A 158 -11.98 1.93 3.36
N VAL A 159 -13.12 2.60 3.56
CA VAL A 159 -13.29 4.02 3.18
C VAL A 159 -12.42 4.93 4.05
N ALA A 160 -12.33 4.67 5.35
CA ALA A 160 -11.47 5.42 6.26
C ALA A 160 -9.98 5.26 5.88
N LEU A 161 -9.55 4.05 5.49
CA LEU A 161 -8.22 3.78 4.99
C LEU A 161 -7.94 4.51 3.67
N GLU A 162 -8.87 4.48 2.72
CA GLU A 162 -8.75 5.18 1.44
C GLU A 162 -8.64 6.69 1.63
N GLN A 163 -9.48 7.28 2.46
CA GLN A 163 -9.44 8.72 2.80
C GLN A 163 -8.11 9.12 3.48
N GLY A 164 -7.51 8.20 4.22
CA GLY A 164 -6.19 8.34 4.83
C GLY A 164 -5.01 8.20 3.85
N GLY A 165 -5.26 7.91 2.56
CA GLY A 165 -4.19 7.67 1.58
C GLY A 165 -3.40 6.38 1.83
N TYR A 166 -4.04 5.37 2.40
CA TYR A 166 -3.38 4.14 2.85
C TYR A 166 -2.68 3.37 1.72
N GLU A 167 -3.15 3.45 0.46
CA GLU A 167 -2.52 2.78 -0.69
C GLU A 167 -1.06 3.26 -0.87
N GLN A 168 -0.81 4.55 -0.75
CA GLN A 168 0.55 5.11 -0.83
C GLN A 168 1.40 4.63 0.35
N VAL A 169 0.87 4.68 1.57
CA VAL A 169 1.58 4.20 2.77
C VAL A 169 1.91 2.71 2.66
N TYR A 170 0.98 1.92 2.14
CA TYR A 170 1.17 0.49 1.91
C TYR A 170 2.32 0.24 0.91
N SER A 171 2.33 0.93 -0.23
CA SER A 171 3.41 0.86 -1.21
C SER A 171 4.76 1.24 -0.60
N ASP A 172 4.84 2.37 0.11
CA ASP A 172 6.08 2.87 0.71
C ASP A 172 6.64 1.93 1.78
N VAL A 173 5.76 1.31 2.56
CA VAL A 173 6.15 0.32 3.57
C VAL A 173 6.63 -0.97 2.92
N TRP A 174 5.99 -1.42 1.81
CA TRP A 174 6.44 -2.60 1.09
C TRP A 174 7.81 -2.40 0.44
N TRP A 175 8.09 -1.24 -0.18
CA TRP A 175 9.44 -0.91 -0.65
C TRP A 175 10.46 -1.03 0.48
N TYR A 176 10.14 -0.46 1.64
CA TYR A 176 11.03 -0.50 2.79
C TYR A 176 11.19 -1.92 3.33
N LYS A 177 10.10 -2.67 3.50
CA LYS A 177 10.10 -4.07 3.97
C LYS A 177 10.95 -4.98 3.08
N LEU A 178 10.81 -4.87 1.75
CA LEU A 178 11.57 -5.69 0.81
C LEU A 178 13.07 -5.38 0.85
N LYS A 179 13.43 -4.11 1.00
CA LYS A 179 14.82 -3.67 1.09
C LYS A 179 15.46 -4.00 2.44
N GLN A 180 14.79 -3.59 3.51
CA GLN A 180 15.36 -3.57 4.87
C GLN A 180 14.91 -4.74 5.76
N GLY A 181 13.92 -5.50 5.34
CA GLY A 181 13.39 -6.67 6.02
C GLY A 181 12.24 -6.41 6.98
N THR A 182 12.01 -5.18 7.41
CA THR A 182 10.88 -4.85 8.29
C THR A 182 10.35 -3.48 7.95
N GLY A 183 9.09 -3.42 7.54
CA GLY A 183 8.35 -2.19 7.43
C GLY A 183 7.61 -1.89 8.74
N VAL A 184 7.54 -0.63 9.13
CA VAL A 184 6.79 -0.21 10.32
C VAL A 184 5.75 0.81 9.94
N LYS A 185 4.52 0.59 10.39
CA LYS A 185 3.41 1.53 10.26
C LYS A 185 3.03 2.04 11.64
N GLY A 186 2.78 3.33 11.72
CA GLY A 186 2.21 3.96 12.91
C GLY A 186 0.73 4.24 12.69
N VAL A 187 -0.11 3.90 13.66
CA VAL A 187 -1.55 4.14 13.65
C VAL A 187 -1.86 5.11 14.77
N PHE A 188 -2.11 6.36 14.45
CA PHE A 188 -2.24 7.45 15.40
C PHE A 188 -3.61 8.11 15.30
N TRP A 189 -3.97 8.86 16.35
CA TRP A 189 -5.06 9.81 16.32
C TRP A 189 -4.50 11.21 16.07
N ASP A 190 -4.95 11.88 15.02
CA ASP A 190 -4.60 13.29 14.74
C ASP A 190 -5.82 14.17 14.97
N THR A 191 -5.77 14.99 16.00
CA THR A 191 -6.84 15.93 16.38
C THR A 191 -7.05 17.06 15.36
N GLY A 192 -6.05 17.38 14.55
CA GLY A 192 -6.12 18.44 13.53
C GLY A 192 -6.73 18.01 12.21
N LYS A 193 -6.83 16.70 11.96
CA LYS A 193 -7.29 16.15 10.69
C LYS A 193 -8.81 16.32 10.56
N ASN A 194 -9.28 16.81 9.41
CA ASN A 194 -10.72 16.99 9.10
C ASN A 194 -11.50 17.90 10.08
N GLY A 195 -10.84 18.67 10.95
CA GLY A 195 -11.47 19.58 11.92
C GLY A 195 -12.06 18.92 13.16
N ILE A 196 -12.34 17.62 13.14
CA ILE A 196 -12.88 16.83 14.26
C ILE A 196 -11.92 15.70 14.70
N GLY A 197 -10.69 15.72 14.18
CA GLY A 197 -9.71 14.65 14.35
C GLY A 197 -10.02 13.43 13.48
N ASP A 198 -9.01 12.66 13.13
CA ASP A 198 -9.17 11.40 12.38
C ASP A 198 -7.98 10.48 12.59
N ILE A 199 -8.13 9.23 12.13
CA ILE A 199 -7.05 8.25 12.13
C ILE A 199 -5.99 8.68 11.12
N ASP A 200 -4.73 8.63 11.55
CA ASP A 200 -3.55 8.89 10.74
C ASP A 200 -2.66 7.65 10.70
N ILE A 201 -2.55 7.05 9.52
CA ILE A 201 -1.69 5.90 9.29
C ILE A 201 -0.52 6.36 8.41
N ARG A 202 0.69 6.17 8.93
CA ARG A 202 1.89 6.59 8.21
C ARG A 202 3.01 5.57 8.33
N LYS A 203 3.89 5.57 7.33
CA LYS A 203 5.15 4.84 7.40
C LYS A 203 6.02 5.45 8.48
N VAL A 204 6.58 4.62 9.34
CA VAL A 204 7.56 5.02 10.35
C VAL A 204 8.92 4.45 9.97
N ASP A 205 9.93 5.32 9.93
CA ASP A 205 11.30 4.89 9.65
C ASP A 205 11.87 4.14 10.86
N VAL A 206 12.33 2.92 10.62
CA VAL A 206 12.97 2.12 11.67
C VAL A 206 14.19 2.84 12.25
N LEU A 207 14.93 3.65 11.50
CA LEU A 207 16.09 4.40 12.02
C LEU A 207 15.72 5.35 13.17
N ASN A 208 14.50 5.87 13.15
CA ASN A 208 13.98 6.84 14.11
C ASN A 208 13.17 6.22 15.26
N LEU A 209 13.03 4.90 15.29
CA LEU A 209 12.26 4.17 16.30
C LEU A 209 13.19 3.36 17.20
N PHE A 210 13.08 3.49 18.53
CA PHE A 210 13.97 2.86 19.50
C PHE A 210 13.18 2.11 20.56
N TRP A 211 13.62 0.88 20.87
CA TRP A 211 13.00 -0.05 21.82
C TRP A 211 14.07 -0.79 22.63
N GLU A 212 13.66 -1.53 23.66
CA GLU A 212 14.57 -2.30 24.48
C GLU A 212 15.28 -3.38 23.67
N PRO A 213 16.63 -3.43 23.71
CA PRO A 213 17.41 -4.48 23.04
C PRO A 213 17.05 -5.89 23.53
N GLY A 214 16.97 -6.85 22.59
CA GLY A 214 16.65 -8.25 22.90
C GLY A 214 15.17 -8.60 22.98
N VAL A 215 14.29 -7.65 22.76
CA VAL A 215 12.84 -7.87 22.69
C VAL A 215 12.45 -8.34 21.28
N THR A 216 11.71 -9.44 21.19
CA THR A 216 11.19 -9.96 19.90
C THR A 216 9.83 -9.37 19.54
N ASP A 217 9.00 -9.09 20.54
CA ASP A 217 7.69 -8.48 20.38
C ASP A 217 7.71 -7.07 20.95
N ILE A 218 7.53 -6.08 20.08
CA ILE A 218 7.58 -4.67 20.45
C ILE A 218 6.60 -4.31 21.58
N GLN A 219 5.47 -5.02 21.67
CA GLN A 219 4.47 -4.80 22.70
C GLN A 219 4.96 -5.17 24.11
N LYS A 220 6.05 -5.95 24.22
CA LYS A 220 6.68 -6.34 25.48
C LYS A 220 7.78 -5.37 25.92
N SER A 221 8.19 -4.42 25.07
CA SER A 221 9.15 -3.39 25.47
C SER A 221 8.54 -2.50 26.56
N PRO A 222 9.26 -2.18 27.64
CA PRO A 222 8.75 -1.29 28.69
C PRO A 222 8.59 0.15 28.21
N ALA A 223 9.41 0.58 27.27
CA ALA A 223 9.34 1.89 26.64
C ALA A 223 9.66 1.81 25.15
N LEU A 224 9.15 2.76 24.39
CA LEU A 224 9.40 2.93 22.97
C LEU A 224 9.55 4.42 22.68
N PHE A 225 10.55 4.77 21.89
CA PHE A 225 10.82 6.15 21.49
C PHE A 225 10.74 6.28 19.98
N HIS A 226 10.05 7.32 19.52
CA HIS A 226 10.07 7.76 18.13
C HIS A 226 10.67 9.17 18.08
N VAL A 227 11.69 9.37 17.26
CA VAL A 227 12.42 10.64 17.14
C VAL A 227 12.12 11.25 15.78
N GLU A 228 11.63 12.48 15.78
CA GLU A 228 11.31 13.23 14.56
C GLU A 228 12.10 14.55 14.55
N PHE A 229 12.71 14.88 13.40
CA PHE A 229 13.41 16.15 13.23
C PHE A 229 12.45 17.19 12.66
N VAL A 230 12.05 18.13 13.51
CA VAL A 230 11.09 19.18 13.17
C VAL A 230 11.82 20.53 13.10
N ASN A 231 11.41 21.40 12.18
CA ASN A 231 11.94 22.74 12.07
C ASN A 231 11.66 23.54 13.37
N ASN A 232 12.65 24.28 13.82
CA ASN A 232 12.56 25.06 15.04
C ASN A 232 11.45 26.11 15.02
N ASP A 233 11.15 26.70 13.86
CA ASP A 233 10.08 27.67 13.72
C ASP A 233 8.69 27.01 13.88
N THR A 234 8.50 25.83 13.31
CA THR A 234 7.28 25.04 13.49
C THR A 234 7.08 24.64 14.97
N ILE A 235 8.17 24.32 15.67
CA ILE A 235 8.09 24.00 17.11
C ILE A 235 7.72 25.25 17.91
N ARG A 236 8.28 26.40 17.61
CA ARG A 236 7.96 27.67 18.30
C ARG A 236 6.53 28.13 18.05
N GLU A 237 6.05 27.95 16.82
CA GLU A 237 4.68 28.27 16.46
C GLU A 237 3.68 27.38 17.23
N ARG A 238 3.93 26.06 17.25
CA ARG A 238 3.03 25.10 17.88
C ARG A 238 3.18 25.04 19.41
N TRP A 239 4.40 25.27 19.92
CA TRP A 239 4.72 25.24 21.36
C TRP A 239 5.60 26.45 21.75
N PRO A 240 5.00 27.64 21.94
CA PRO A 240 5.77 28.87 22.26
C PRO A 240 6.60 28.77 23.54
N PHE A 241 6.28 27.82 24.43
CA PHE A 241 6.99 27.58 25.69
C PHE A 241 8.15 26.57 25.57
N ALA A 242 8.46 26.06 24.39
CA ALA A 242 9.47 25.00 24.18
C ALA A 242 10.91 25.41 24.59
N GLY A 243 11.15 26.68 24.93
CA GLY A 243 12.45 27.17 25.38
C GLY A 243 13.48 27.36 24.27
N ALA A 244 14.76 27.34 24.64
CA ALA A 244 15.84 27.49 23.68
C ALA A 244 15.99 26.21 22.83
N LEU A 245 15.71 26.33 21.55
CA LEU A 245 15.94 25.29 20.55
C LEU A 245 17.33 25.49 19.95
N SER A 246 18.26 24.61 20.26
CA SER A 246 19.63 24.64 19.74
C SER A 246 19.94 23.31 19.11
N GLY A 247 19.84 23.20 17.80
CA GLY A 247 20.24 22.03 17.02
C GLY A 247 19.75 20.65 17.49
N PRO A 248 20.05 19.57 16.82
CA PRO A 248 19.66 18.24 17.24
C PRO A 248 20.47 17.80 18.47
N SER A 249 19.79 17.71 19.63
CA SER A 249 20.39 17.16 20.87
C SER A 249 20.60 15.64 20.81
N ILE A 250 19.97 14.98 19.86
CA ILE A 250 20.04 13.54 19.64
C ILE A 250 20.42 13.32 18.18
N ASP A 251 21.53 12.63 17.95
CA ASP A 251 21.95 12.21 16.63
C ASP A 251 21.42 10.82 16.33
N THR A 252 20.78 10.64 15.18
CA THR A 252 20.29 9.35 14.68
C THR A 252 21.01 8.99 13.40
N ALA A 253 21.15 7.70 13.10
CA ALA A 253 21.66 7.25 11.82
C ALA A 253 20.77 7.79 10.69
N ARG A 254 21.39 8.27 9.62
CA ARG A 254 20.70 8.87 8.49
C ARG A 254 21.12 8.19 7.20
N TYR A 255 20.24 8.20 6.23
CA TYR A 255 20.57 7.80 4.87
C TYR A 255 21.52 8.83 4.25
N VAL A 256 22.35 8.36 3.32
CA VAL A 256 23.09 9.26 2.44
C VAL A 256 22.11 9.80 1.41
N TYR A 257 21.88 11.10 1.42
CA TYR A 257 21.02 11.79 0.47
C TYR A 257 21.87 12.31 -0.69
N ASP A 258 21.25 12.44 -1.86
CA ASP A 258 21.86 13.05 -3.03
C ASP A 258 22.01 14.57 -2.84
N ASP A 259 21.11 15.17 -2.03
CA ASP A 259 21.14 16.56 -1.64
C ASP A 259 21.77 16.76 -0.24
N ALA A 260 22.40 17.89 -0.03
CA ALA A 260 22.88 18.30 1.30
C ALA A 260 21.69 18.67 2.18
N VAL A 261 21.36 17.81 3.15
CA VAL A 261 20.30 18.09 4.12
C VAL A 261 20.86 18.88 5.29
N ASP A 262 20.54 20.17 5.36
CA ASP A 262 20.85 20.99 6.52
C ASP A 262 19.87 20.68 7.67
N VAL A 263 20.44 20.29 8.80
CA VAL A 263 19.67 19.99 10.02
C VAL A 263 19.94 21.00 11.15
N SER A 264 20.73 22.04 10.88
CA SER A 264 21.12 23.04 11.90
C SER A 264 19.93 23.78 12.50
N GLU A 265 18.87 23.99 11.68
CA GLU A 265 17.62 24.65 12.10
C GLU A 265 16.53 23.66 12.56
N LYS A 266 16.85 22.38 12.72
CA LYS A 266 15.92 21.36 13.19
C LYS A 266 16.27 20.89 14.59
N SER A 267 15.25 20.64 15.40
CA SER A 267 15.41 19.99 16.71
C SER A 267 14.77 18.59 16.70
N ALA A 268 15.38 17.69 17.48
CA ALA A 268 14.84 16.35 17.68
C ALA A 268 13.68 16.41 18.68
N VAL A 269 12.47 16.20 18.19
CA VAL A 269 11.27 15.99 19.00
C VAL A 269 11.15 14.51 19.28
N VAL A 270 11.02 14.15 20.55
CA VAL A 270 10.95 12.76 20.98
C VAL A 270 9.54 12.44 21.45
N ASP A 271 8.95 11.44 20.86
CA ASP A 271 7.71 10.80 21.28
C ASP A 271 8.07 9.58 22.11
N TRP A 272 7.82 9.65 23.40
CA TRP A 272 8.10 8.61 24.37
C TRP A 272 6.80 7.92 24.79
N TYR A 273 6.67 6.65 24.41
CA TYR A 273 5.60 5.77 24.83
C TYR A 273 6.13 4.82 25.91
N TYR A 274 5.39 4.65 27.01
CA TYR A 274 5.78 3.74 28.09
C TYR A 274 4.56 3.14 28.78
N LYS A 275 4.74 1.93 29.33
CA LYS A 275 3.69 1.22 30.05
C LYS A 275 3.88 1.34 31.54
N LYS A 276 2.83 1.79 32.23
CA LYS A 276 2.80 1.95 33.68
C LYS A 276 1.46 1.47 34.22
N ASN A 277 1.47 0.58 35.20
CA ASN A 277 0.26 0.01 35.81
C ASN A 277 -0.74 -0.60 34.80
N GLY A 278 -0.26 -1.15 33.69
CA GLY A 278 -1.10 -1.73 32.65
C GLY A 278 -1.65 -0.72 31.61
N ALA A 279 -1.52 0.58 31.85
CA ALA A 279 -1.91 1.62 30.91
C ALA A 279 -0.73 2.09 30.03
N LEU A 280 -1.03 2.49 28.81
CA LEU A 280 -0.06 3.10 27.91
C LEU A 280 -0.06 4.62 28.10
N HIS A 281 1.09 5.17 28.46
CA HIS A 281 1.30 6.60 28.58
C HIS A 281 2.15 7.14 27.43
N PHE A 282 1.98 8.42 27.15
CA PHE A 282 2.65 9.15 26.09
C PHE A 282 3.23 10.45 26.60
N CYS A 283 4.49 10.73 26.26
CA CYS A 283 5.13 12.00 26.55
C CYS A 283 5.89 12.50 25.33
N LYS A 284 5.62 13.73 24.92
CA LYS A 284 6.35 14.43 23.85
C LYS A 284 7.28 15.47 24.49
N PHE A 285 8.57 15.44 24.13
CA PHE A 285 9.54 16.37 24.65
C PHE A 285 10.61 16.79 23.63
N VAL A 286 11.22 17.94 23.84
CA VAL A 286 12.34 18.47 23.03
C VAL A 286 13.39 19.08 23.94
N ASN A 287 14.67 18.77 23.75
CA ASN A 287 15.80 19.32 24.52
C ASN A 287 15.57 19.33 26.06
N GLY A 288 14.96 18.29 26.60
CA GLY A 288 14.66 18.18 28.04
C GLY A 288 13.44 18.98 28.51
N THR A 289 12.71 19.63 27.61
CA THR A 289 11.45 20.33 27.92
C THR A 289 10.26 19.46 27.51
N VAL A 290 9.32 19.27 28.42
CA VAL A 290 8.06 18.55 28.14
C VAL A 290 7.18 19.44 27.27
N LEU A 291 6.73 18.91 26.14
CA LEU A 291 5.73 19.56 25.27
C LEU A 291 4.31 19.11 25.62
N TYR A 292 4.14 17.83 25.93
CA TYR A 292 2.90 17.23 26.37
C TYR A 292 3.20 15.92 27.12
N ALA A 293 2.42 15.60 28.15
CA ALA A 293 2.48 14.31 28.82
C ALA A 293 1.08 13.86 29.25
N SER A 294 0.68 12.64 28.89
CA SER A 294 -0.63 12.07 29.22
C SER A 294 -0.85 11.88 30.72
N GLU A 295 0.20 11.59 31.51
CA GLU A 295 0.09 11.50 32.96
C GLU A 295 -0.17 12.87 33.63
N ASN A 296 0.18 13.96 32.97
CA ASN A 296 -0.05 15.32 33.45
C ASN A 296 -1.47 15.82 33.10
N ASP A 297 -2.16 15.14 32.19
CA ASP A 297 -3.52 15.46 31.77
C ASP A 297 -4.52 14.64 32.60
N PRO A 298 -5.42 15.30 33.37
CA PRO A 298 -6.40 14.60 34.19
C PRO A 298 -7.28 13.60 33.42
N ALA A 299 -7.52 13.84 32.13
CA ALA A 299 -8.33 12.96 31.29
C ALA A 299 -7.66 11.62 31.02
N TYR A 300 -6.31 11.60 30.96
CA TYR A 300 -5.52 10.44 30.57
C TYR A 300 -4.64 9.87 31.69
N ALA A 301 -4.55 10.57 32.84
CA ALA A 301 -3.63 10.23 33.93
C ALA A 301 -3.84 8.82 34.50
N GLN A 302 -5.08 8.34 34.55
CA GLN A 302 -5.41 7.02 35.06
C GLN A 302 -5.69 5.98 33.97
N ARG A 303 -6.37 6.37 32.87
CA ARG A 303 -6.76 5.44 31.81
C ARG A 303 -5.65 5.17 30.79
N GLY A 304 -4.66 6.05 30.70
CA GLY A 304 -3.65 6.02 29.66
C GLY A 304 -4.01 6.84 28.43
N TYR A 305 -3.09 6.97 27.49
CA TYR A 305 -3.26 7.77 26.27
C TYR A 305 -4.18 7.09 25.24
N TYR A 306 -3.97 5.79 25.04
CA TYR A 306 -4.82 4.94 24.22
C TYR A 306 -5.43 3.82 25.07
N ASP A 307 -6.74 3.67 25.02
CA ASP A 307 -7.48 2.67 25.80
C ASP A 307 -7.09 1.24 25.50
N HIS A 308 -6.66 0.95 24.26
CA HIS A 308 -6.21 -0.39 23.88
C HIS A 308 -4.89 -0.81 24.55
N GLY A 309 -4.15 0.09 25.22
CA GLY A 309 -2.93 -0.21 25.98
C GLY A 309 -1.75 -0.75 25.17
N LYS A 310 -1.81 -0.70 23.84
CA LYS A 310 -0.76 -1.16 22.92
C LYS A 310 0.01 0.02 22.34
N TYR A 311 1.29 -0.20 22.02
CA TYR A 311 2.03 0.78 21.22
C TYR A 311 1.38 0.93 19.84
N PRO A 312 1.23 2.15 19.32
CA PRO A 312 0.58 2.42 18.03
C PRO A 312 1.50 2.12 16.84
N PHE A 313 2.35 1.12 16.95
CA PHE A 313 3.32 0.74 15.91
C PHE A 313 3.15 -0.73 15.56
N VAL A 314 2.96 -0.99 14.28
CA VAL A 314 2.83 -2.35 13.72
C VAL A 314 4.07 -2.68 12.91
N PHE A 315 4.73 -3.77 13.30
CA PHE A 315 5.94 -4.28 12.65
C PHE A 315 5.56 -5.36 11.64
N ASP A 316 5.85 -5.12 10.38
CA ASP A 316 5.66 -6.08 9.30
C ASP A 316 7.03 -6.61 8.88
N THR A 317 7.39 -7.79 9.40
CA THR A 317 8.70 -8.41 9.21
C THR A 317 8.65 -9.43 8.09
N LEU A 318 9.62 -9.35 7.16
CA LEU A 318 9.74 -10.25 6.00
C LEU A 318 10.35 -11.58 6.40
N PHE A 319 11.63 -11.59 6.79
CA PHE A 319 12.33 -12.76 7.26
C PHE A 319 12.73 -12.55 8.72
N PRO A 320 12.08 -13.24 9.67
CA PRO A 320 12.29 -13.00 11.09
C PRO A 320 13.70 -13.42 11.54
N VAL A 321 14.20 -12.75 12.57
CA VAL A 321 15.46 -13.05 13.26
C VAL A 321 15.16 -13.22 14.74
N GLU A 322 15.72 -14.25 15.36
CA GLU A 322 15.59 -14.47 16.78
C GLU A 322 16.21 -13.33 17.59
N GLY A 323 15.53 -12.90 18.66
CA GLY A 323 16.01 -11.84 19.56
C GLY A 323 15.82 -10.41 19.05
N SER A 324 15.10 -10.21 17.93
CA SER A 324 14.80 -8.89 17.39
C SER A 324 13.39 -8.84 16.80
N PRO A 325 12.66 -7.71 16.92
CA PRO A 325 11.40 -7.52 16.21
C PRO A 325 11.64 -7.22 14.72
N CYS A 326 12.86 -6.88 14.34
CA CYS A 326 13.26 -6.61 12.96
C CYS A 326 13.97 -7.82 12.34
N GLY A 327 13.57 -8.13 11.11
CA GLY A 327 14.17 -9.18 10.31
C GLY A 327 15.19 -8.67 9.29
N PHE A 328 15.47 -9.47 8.28
CA PHE A 328 16.31 -9.11 7.13
C PHE A 328 15.50 -9.11 5.83
N GLY A 329 16.00 -8.38 4.83
CA GLY A 329 15.34 -8.19 3.55
C GLY A 329 16.01 -8.93 2.40
N TYR A 330 15.48 -8.73 1.19
CA TYR A 330 16.05 -9.32 -0.02
C TYR A 330 17.47 -8.80 -0.31
N ILE A 331 17.77 -7.54 0.03
CA ILE A 331 19.12 -7.00 -0.16
C ILE A 331 20.13 -7.80 0.67
N ASP A 332 19.82 -8.07 1.94
CA ASP A 332 20.71 -8.83 2.82
C ASP A 332 21.02 -10.23 2.27
N VAL A 333 20.04 -10.87 1.62
CA VAL A 333 20.19 -12.21 1.03
C VAL A 333 20.98 -12.17 -0.28
N MET A 334 20.73 -11.16 -1.12
CA MET A 334 21.23 -11.14 -2.50
C MET A 334 22.50 -10.33 -2.70
N LYS A 335 22.86 -9.44 -1.77
CA LYS A 335 24.01 -8.52 -1.94
C LYS A 335 25.33 -9.24 -2.20
N GLY A 336 25.58 -10.39 -1.56
CA GLY A 336 26.82 -11.15 -1.78
C GLY A 336 26.91 -11.73 -3.19
N CYS A 337 25.79 -12.23 -3.74
CA CYS A 337 25.74 -12.71 -5.11
C CYS A 337 25.85 -11.56 -6.12
N GLN A 338 25.17 -10.43 -5.88
CA GLN A 338 25.26 -9.22 -6.69
C GLN A 338 26.67 -8.65 -6.72
N GLN A 339 27.37 -8.63 -5.58
CA GLN A 339 28.76 -8.21 -5.50
C GLN A 339 29.66 -9.07 -6.37
N ALA A 340 29.53 -10.38 -6.31
CA ALA A 340 30.30 -11.31 -7.16
C ALA A 340 30.02 -11.10 -8.65
N ILE A 341 28.77 -10.84 -9.03
CA ILE A 341 28.39 -10.51 -10.40
C ILE A 341 29.10 -9.22 -10.85
N ASN A 342 29.03 -8.15 -10.05
CA ASN A 342 29.64 -6.88 -10.37
C ASN A 342 31.18 -6.98 -10.52
N GLU A 343 31.84 -7.72 -9.63
CA GLU A 343 33.30 -7.93 -9.68
C GLU A 343 33.72 -8.72 -10.94
N LEU A 344 32.96 -9.78 -11.31
CA LEU A 344 33.21 -10.56 -12.51
C LEU A 344 32.98 -9.71 -13.76
N ASP A 345 31.87 -8.99 -13.82
CA ASP A 345 31.54 -8.14 -14.98
C ASP A 345 32.58 -7.04 -15.19
N ARG A 346 32.98 -6.34 -14.13
CA ARG A 346 34.07 -5.36 -14.16
C ARG A 346 35.38 -5.98 -14.64
N SER A 347 35.70 -7.18 -14.17
CA SER A 347 36.92 -7.89 -14.58
C SER A 347 36.90 -8.28 -16.05
N ILE A 348 35.77 -8.78 -16.56
CA ILE A 348 35.56 -9.12 -17.96
C ILE A 348 35.67 -7.87 -18.83
N VAL A 349 34.96 -6.80 -18.49
CA VAL A 349 35.00 -5.51 -19.22
C VAL A 349 36.40 -4.91 -19.19
N ARG A 350 37.10 -4.93 -18.05
CA ARG A 350 38.47 -4.45 -17.94
C ARG A 350 39.45 -5.23 -18.81
N ASN A 351 39.34 -6.57 -18.83
CA ASN A 351 40.16 -7.40 -19.71
C ASN A 351 39.85 -7.14 -21.19
N ALA A 352 38.56 -7.05 -21.56
CA ALA A 352 38.14 -6.74 -22.92
C ALA A 352 38.69 -5.37 -23.37
N LYS A 353 38.63 -4.34 -22.53
CA LYS A 353 39.24 -3.03 -22.81
C LYS A 353 40.76 -3.12 -22.93
N ALA A 354 41.43 -3.94 -22.09
CA ALA A 354 42.88 -4.13 -22.16
C ALA A 354 43.31 -4.88 -23.43
N CYS A 355 42.57 -5.93 -23.81
CA CYS A 355 42.83 -6.70 -25.04
C CYS A 355 42.50 -5.93 -26.33
N SER A 356 41.53 -5.00 -26.30
CA SER A 356 41.13 -4.20 -27.46
C SER A 356 42.10 -3.07 -27.78
N ARG A 357 42.98 -2.69 -26.84
CA ARG A 357 43.97 -1.66 -27.02
C ARG A 357 45.36 -2.27 -27.08
N ALA A 358 46.00 -2.21 -28.23
CA ALA A 358 47.43 -2.56 -28.34
C ALA A 358 48.26 -1.60 -27.46
N ARG A 359 49.03 -2.15 -26.54
CA ARG A 359 50.00 -1.40 -25.72
C ARG A 359 51.38 -1.87 -26.08
N TYR A 360 52.31 -0.94 -26.09
CA TYR A 360 53.68 -1.16 -26.47
C TYR A 360 54.64 -0.72 -25.39
N PHE A 361 55.70 -1.48 -25.17
CA PHE A 361 56.87 -1.03 -24.48
C PHE A 361 57.72 -0.29 -25.49
N VAL A 362 58.01 0.96 -25.22
CA VAL A 362 58.87 1.83 -26.01
C VAL A 362 60.13 2.13 -25.22
N ARG A 363 61.31 1.96 -25.83
CA ARG A 363 62.56 2.35 -25.18
C ARG A 363 62.70 3.86 -25.15
N ASP A 364 63.21 4.36 -24.07
CA ASP A 364 63.37 5.80 -23.76
C ASP A 364 64.50 6.47 -24.53
N ASP A 365 65.23 5.69 -25.36
CA ASP A 365 66.39 6.16 -26.16
C ASP A 365 66.00 6.85 -27.48
N GLY A 366 64.73 7.15 -27.70
CA GLY A 366 64.24 8.06 -28.73
C GLY A 366 64.17 7.47 -30.16
N GLY A 367 64.23 6.16 -30.31
CA GLY A 367 64.17 5.53 -31.63
C GLY A 367 62.82 5.59 -32.35
N VAL A 368 61.73 5.79 -31.65
CA VAL A 368 60.36 5.74 -32.18
C VAL A 368 59.66 7.11 -31.99
N ASN A 369 59.04 7.61 -33.05
CA ASN A 369 58.22 8.82 -32.98
C ASN A 369 56.82 8.47 -32.42
N GLU A 370 56.64 8.67 -31.13
CA GLU A 370 55.40 8.35 -30.41
C GLU A 370 54.16 9.09 -30.95
N LYS A 371 54.34 10.33 -31.45
CA LYS A 371 53.24 11.15 -31.98
C LYS A 371 52.69 10.59 -33.28
N GLU A 372 53.55 10.18 -34.20
CA GLU A 372 53.16 9.55 -35.48
C GLU A 372 52.63 8.13 -35.27
N PHE A 373 53.18 7.40 -34.28
CA PHE A 373 52.70 6.07 -33.93
C PHE A 373 51.28 6.10 -33.32
N MET A 374 50.92 7.16 -32.63
CA MET A 374 49.59 7.33 -32.05
C MET A 374 48.58 7.94 -33.03
N ASP A 375 49.04 8.51 -34.15
CA ASP A 375 48.23 9.07 -35.21
C ASP A 375 47.81 7.96 -36.17
N LEU A 376 46.52 7.56 -36.11
CA LEU A 376 45.95 6.49 -36.93
C LEU A 376 45.71 6.93 -38.39
N ASP A 377 45.76 8.22 -38.67
CA ASP A 377 45.57 8.79 -40.03
C ASP A 377 46.91 8.92 -40.81
N SER A 378 48.04 8.61 -40.20
CA SER A 378 49.37 8.67 -40.78
C SER A 378 49.80 7.31 -41.28
N ASP A 379 50.02 7.17 -42.58
CA ASP A 379 50.50 5.93 -43.20
C ASP A 379 52.00 5.65 -42.98
N LEU A 380 52.78 6.63 -42.54
CA LEU A 380 54.20 6.53 -42.36
C LEU A 380 54.65 6.97 -40.97
N ILE A 381 55.40 6.10 -40.30
CA ILE A 381 55.99 6.36 -39.01
C ILE A 381 57.51 6.57 -39.18
N HIS A 382 58.00 7.74 -38.90
CA HIS A 382 59.44 8.08 -39.01
C HIS A 382 60.20 7.62 -37.77
N THR A 383 61.30 6.93 -37.99
CA THR A 383 62.20 6.45 -36.93
C THR A 383 63.54 7.11 -37.03
N SER A 384 64.11 7.58 -35.94
CA SER A 384 65.45 8.13 -35.86
C SER A 384 66.44 7.04 -35.44
N GLY A 385 66.96 6.26 -36.40
CA GLY A 385 67.91 5.20 -36.14
C GLY A 385 67.44 3.80 -36.56
N SER A 386 68.24 2.78 -36.25
CA SER A 386 67.91 1.38 -36.53
C SER A 386 66.85 0.90 -35.53
N LEU A 387 65.72 0.42 -36.04
CA LEU A 387 64.70 -0.26 -35.25
C LEU A 387 65.25 -1.65 -34.85
N GLY A 388 65.78 -1.75 -33.61
CA GLY A 388 66.10 -3.05 -33.02
C GLY A 388 64.81 -3.75 -32.57
N GLU A 389 64.80 -5.09 -32.55
CA GLU A 389 63.63 -5.90 -32.08
C GLU A 389 63.16 -5.50 -30.68
N ASP A 390 64.04 -4.89 -29.86
CA ASP A 390 63.76 -4.43 -28.51
C ASP A 390 63.27 -2.97 -28.44
N ALA A 391 63.23 -2.22 -29.56
CA ALA A 391 62.85 -0.81 -29.56
C ALA A 391 61.32 -0.62 -29.31
N LEU A 392 60.54 -1.53 -29.81
CA LEU A 392 59.09 -1.55 -29.68
C LEU A 392 58.63 -3.01 -29.45
N ARG A 393 58.09 -3.29 -28.28
CA ARG A 393 57.53 -4.62 -27.98
C ARG A 393 56.08 -4.49 -27.58
N GLN A 394 55.23 -5.21 -28.30
CA GLN A 394 53.81 -5.26 -27.98
C GLN A 394 53.58 -5.99 -26.63
N LEU A 395 52.79 -5.40 -25.77
CA LEU A 395 52.30 -6.06 -24.55
C LEU A 395 51.08 -6.88 -24.92
N GLU A 396 51.26 -8.19 -25.01
CA GLU A 396 50.16 -9.11 -25.27
C GLU A 396 49.38 -9.37 -23.96
N TYR A 397 48.11 -9.08 -23.99
CA TYR A 397 47.21 -9.48 -22.93
C TYR A 397 46.52 -10.78 -23.30
N ALA A 398 46.59 -11.76 -22.41
CA ALA A 398 45.86 -13.00 -22.61
C ALA A 398 44.35 -12.74 -22.46
N PRO A 399 43.52 -13.15 -23.44
CA PRO A 399 42.07 -13.05 -23.28
C PRO A 399 41.61 -13.95 -22.15
N LEU A 400 40.56 -13.50 -21.40
CA LEU A 400 39.97 -14.28 -20.34
C LEU A 400 39.42 -15.61 -20.86
N SER A 401 39.60 -16.68 -20.11
CA SER A 401 38.98 -17.97 -20.38
C SER A 401 37.47 -17.88 -20.33
N GLY A 402 36.76 -18.64 -21.19
CA GLY A 402 35.29 -18.74 -21.17
C GLY A 402 34.70 -19.17 -19.83
N ILE A 403 35.52 -19.72 -18.93
CA ILE A 403 35.08 -20.10 -17.56
C ILE A 403 34.55 -18.90 -16.76
N TYR A 404 35.09 -17.69 -16.97
CA TYR A 404 34.60 -16.50 -16.26
C TYR A 404 33.17 -16.13 -16.65
N VAL A 405 32.84 -16.25 -17.93
CA VAL A 405 31.48 -16.02 -18.43
C VAL A 405 30.53 -17.08 -17.90
N GLN A 406 30.99 -18.33 -17.81
CA GLN A 406 30.19 -19.42 -17.24
C GLN A 406 29.91 -19.19 -15.74
N ILE A 407 30.91 -18.76 -14.97
CA ILE A 407 30.74 -18.44 -13.55
C ILE A 407 29.77 -17.25 -13.40
N LEU A 408 29.89 -16.21 -14.23
CA LEU A 408 28.97 -15.07 -14.24
C LEU A 408 27.53 -15.53 -14.48
N ASN A 409 27.29 -16.35 -15.50
CA ASN A 409 25.95 -16.88 -15.78
C ASN A 409 25.41 -17.73 -14.62
N ASN A 410 26.25 -18.58 -14.01
CA ASN A 410 25.85 -19.36 -12.84
C ASN A 410 25.47 -18.46 -11.64
N LYS A 411 26.18 -17.35 -11.45
CA LYS A 411 25.85 -16.38 -10.38
C LYS A 411 24.55 -15.63 -10.66
N ILE A 412 24.27 -15.32 -11.91
CA ILE A 412 22.99 -14.71 -12.31
C ILE A 412 21.83 -15.69 -12.05
N GLU A 413 21.99 -16.97 -12.41
CA GLU A 413 20.98 -17.99 -12.14
C GLU A 413 20.79 -18.22 -10.63
N GLU A 414 21.87 -18.27 -9.83
CA GLU A 414 21.81 -18.36 -8.37
C GLU A 414 21.01 -17.19 -7.77
N LEU A 415 21.22 -15.97 -8.26
CA LEU A 415 20.48 -14.80 -7.81
C LEU A 415 18.99 -14.89 -8.16
N LYS A 416 18.65 -15.31 -9.39
CA LYS A 416 17.27 -15.53 -9.83
C LYS A 416 16.56 -16.59 -8.98
N GLU A 417 17.23 -17.71 -8.70
CA GLU A 417 16.66 -18.77 -7.86
C GLU A 417 16.48 -18.33 -6.41
N THR A 418 17.45 -17.62 -5.85
CA THR A 418 17.41 -17.12 -4.47
C THR A 418 16.31 -16.08 -4.29
N SER A 419 16.08 -15.22 -5.27
CA SER A 419 15.00 -14.22 -5.23
C SER A 419 13.61 -14.83 -5.48
N GLY A 420 13.54 -16.05 -6.03
CA GLY A 420 12.29 -16.67 -6.49
C GLY A 420 11.70 -16.04 -7.75
N ASN A 421 12.47 -15.19 -8.46
CA ASN A 421 12.08 -14.61 -9.74
C ASN A 421 12.54 -15.51 -10.88
N ARG A 422 11.75 -16.53 -11.17
CA ARG A 422 12.01 -17.44 -12.29
C ARG A 422 11.43 -16.88 -13.59
N ASP A 423 12.02 -17.26 -14.73
CA ASP A 423 11.65 -16.76 -16.06
C ASP A 423 10.15 -16.95 -16.38
N PHE A 424 9.53 -18.02 -15.88
CA PHE A 424 8.09 -18.26 -16.08
C PHE A 424 7.19 -17.30 -15.26
N SER A 425 7.65 -16.76 -14.12
CA SER A 425 6.91 -15.72 -13.40
C SER A 425 6.94 -14.38 -14.14
N GLN A 426 7.87 -14.20 -15.07
CA GLN A 426 7.95 -13.03 -15.96
C GLN A 426 7.27 -13.27 -17.33
N GLY A 427 6.52 -14.38 -17.48
CA GLY A 427 5.78 -14.69 -18.71
C GLY A 427 6.58 -15.40 -19.80
N SER A 428 7.84 -15.77 -19.55
CA SER A 428 8.60 -16.59 -20.49
C SER A 428 8.25 -18.07 -20.28
N THR A 429 7.68 -18.72 -21.30
CA THR A 429 7.37 -20.15 -21.28
C THR A 429 8.53 -20.95 -21.86
N THR A 430 8.98 -21.97 -21.13
CA THR A 430 9.93 -22.96 -21.68
C THR A 430 9.28 -23.68 -22.87
N SER A 431 9.99 -23.79 -23.98
CA SER A 431 9.48 -24.41 -25.19
C SER A 431 8.90 -25.81 -24.90
N GLY A 432 7.60 -25.99 -25.15
CA GLY A 432 6.92 -27.29 -25.03
C GLY A 432 5.73 -27.32 -24.05
N VAL A 433 5.50 -26.32 -23.20
CA VAL A 433 4.34 -26.25 -22.30
C VAL A 433 3.28 -25.32 -22.90
N THR A 434 2.28 -25.91 -23.56
CA THR A 434 1.19 -25.16 -24.23
C THR A 434 -0.15 -25.29 -23.53
N ALA A 435 -0.29 -26.22 -22.57
CA ALA A 435 -1.53 -26.40 -21.82
C ALA A 435 -1.68 -25.30 -20.74
N ALA A 436 -2.77 -24.54 -20.80
CA ALA A 436 -3.07 -23.48 -19.84
C ALA A 436 -3.04 -23.95 -18.37
N SER A 437 -3.53 -25.17 -18.10
CA SER A 437 -3.49 -25.80 -16.78
C SER A 437 -2.07 -26.08 -16.26
N ALA A 438 -1.14 -26.46 -17.17
CA ALA A 438 0.25 -26.71 -16.81
C ALA A 438 0.99 -25.38 -16.52
N ILE A 439 0.72 -24.34 -17.30
CA ILE A 439 1.25 -22.99 -17.05
C ILE A 439 0.73 -22.47 -15.70
N ALA A 440 -0.56 -22.63 -15.40
CA ALA A 440 -1.15 -22.26 -14.13
C ALA A 440 -0.50 -22.99 -12.94
N ALA A 441 -0.26 -24.30 -13.05
CA ALA A 441 0.41 -25.09 -12.04
C ALA A 441 1.87 -24.65 -11.80
N LEU A 442 2.59 -24.28 -12.86
CA LEU A 442 3.95 -23.74 -12.75
C LEU A 442 3.97 -22.36 -12.09
N GLN A 443 3.03 -21.47 -12.43
CA GLN A 443 2.86 -20.17 -11.81
C GLN A 443 2.49 -20.31 -10.32
N GLU A 444 1.61 -21.25 -10.00
CA GLU A 444 1.25 -21.52 -8.60
C GLU A 444 2.45 -22.06 -7.81
N ALA A 445 3.24 -22.96 -8.37
CA ALA A 445 4.44 -23.48 -7.74
C ALA A 445 5.51 -22.38 -7.52
N GLY A 446 5.67 -21.46 -8.50
CA GLY A 446 6.62 -20.35 -8.41
C GLY A 446 6.22 -19.25 -7.44
N SER A 447 4.92 -19.08 -7.19
CA SER A 447 4.40 -18.04 -6.31
C SER A 447 4.48 -18.37 -4.80
N LYS A 448 5.04 -19.53 -4.40
CA LYS A 448 5.09 -19.96 -2.98
C LYS A 448 5.78 -18.93 -2.06
N LEU A 449 6.92 -18.40 -2.50
CA LEU A 449 7.68 -17.42 -1.72
C LEU A 449 6.93 -16.09 -1.61
N SER A 450 6.29 -15.63 -2.71
CA SER A 450 5.45 -14.44 -2.72
C SER A 450 4.22 -14.60 -1.81
N ARG A 451 3.61 -15.79 -1.78
CA ARG A 451 2.45 -16.06 -0.90
C ARG A 451 2.82 -16.03 0.58
N ASP A 452 3.99 -16.53 0.97
CA ASP A 452 4.44 -16.46 2.38
C ASP A 452 4.72 -15.01 2.79
N MET A 453 5.37 -14.26 1.93
CA MET A 453 5.61 -12.83 2.09
C MET A 453 4.29 -12.04 2.26
N LEU A 454 3.26 -12.33 1.44
CA LEU A 454 1.94 -11.70 1.52
C LEU A 454 1.20 -12.07 2.82
N LYS A 455 1.28 -13.33 3.27
CA LYS A 455 0.69 -13.75 4.56
C LYS A 455 1.27 -13.00 5.74
N SER A 456 2.57 -12.68 5.72
CA SER A 456 3.19 -11.86 6.75
C SER A 456 2.60 -10.44 6.73
N GLY A 457 2.44 -9.83 5.55
CA GLY A 457 1.80 -8.52 5.39
C GLY A 457 0.34 -8.51 5.85
N TYR A 458 -0.43 -9.56 5.57
CA TYR A 458 -1.82 -9.66 6.01
C TYR A 458 -1.95 -9.79 7.53
N ARG A 459 -1.00 -10.45 8.20
CA ARG A 459 -0.97 -10.48 9.68
C ARG A 459 -0.75 -9.09 10.27
N ALA A 460 0.20 -8.34 9.72
CA ALA A 460 0.44 -6.95 10.13
C ALA A 460 -0.77 -6.07 9.85
N PHE A 461 -1.38 -6.18 8.68
CA PHE A 461 -2.60 -5.44 8.32
C PHE A 461 -3.77 -5.73 9.25
N LYS A 462 -3.91 -6.98 9.69
CA LYS A 462 -4.92 -7.35 10.70
C LYS A 462 -4.72 -6.58 12.02
N GLU A 463 -3.47 -6.46 12.49
CA GLU A 463 -3.16 -5.69 13.70
C GLU A 463 -3.43 -4.18 13.52
N GLU A 464 -3.15 -3.63 12.33
CA GLU A 464 -3.49 -2.24 11.99
C GLU A 464 -5.00 -2.00 12.06
N CYS A 465 -5.78 -2.89 11.46
CA CYS A 465 -7.25 -2.80 11.51
C CYS A 465 -7.78 -2.87 12.95
N TYR A 466 -7.19 -3.70 13.81
CA TYR A 466 -7.55 -3.71 15.23
C TYR A 466 -7.25 -2.38 15.91
N LEU A 467 -6.08 -1.79 15.66
CA LEU A 467 -5.76 -0.46 16.22
C LEU A 467 -6.71 0.61 15.69
N CYS A 468 -7.07 0.56 14.40
CA CYS A 468 -8.05 1.49 13.83
C CYS A 468 -9.42 1.36 14.50
N ILE A 469 -9.92 0.14 14.70
CA ILE A 469 -11.21 -0.11 15.38
C ILE A 469 -11.17 0.42 16.82
N GLU A 470 -10.07 0.21 17.54
CA GLU A 470 -9.92 0.73 18.90
C GLU A 470 -9.84 2.27 18.94
N LEU A 471 -9.17 2.91 17.98
CA LEU A 471 -9.19 4.37 17.85
C LEU A 471 -10.58 4.90 17.50
N MET A 472 -11.31 4.22 16.61
CA MET A 472 -12.72 4.56 16.33
C MET A 472 -13.58 4.45 17.58
N ARG A 473 -13.34 3.41 18.40
CA ARG A 473 -14.06 3.21 19.67
C ARG A 473 -13.80 4.34 20.67
N GLN A 474 -12.56 4.81 20.75
CA GLN A 474 -12.15 5.83 21.71
C GLN A 474 -12.53 7.25 21.30
N PHE A 475 -12.45 7.58 19.99
CA PHE A 475 -12.45 8.97 19.53
C PHE A 475 -13.56 9.32 18.52
N TYR A 476 -14.37 8.36 18.03
CA TYR A 476 -15.47 8.68 17.10
C TYR A 476 -16.77 8.94 17.87
N ASP A 477 -16.69 9.85 18.83
CA ASP A 477 -17.81 10.29 19.68
C ASP A 477 -18.85 11.11 18.91
N GLU A 478 -18.43 11.85 17.89
CA GLU A 478 -19.32 12.58 16.99
C GLU A 478 -19.76 11.75 15.79
N PRO A 479 -21.03 11.86 15.34
CA PRO A 479 -21.51 11.18 14.15
C PRO A 479 -20.78 11.64 12.89
N ARG A 480 -20.19 10.70 12.15
CA ARG A 480 -19.48 10.92 10.88
C ARG A 480 -20.22 10.26 9.74
N CYS A 481 -20.25 10.93 8.59
CA CYS A 481 -20.88 10.40 7.39
C CYS A 481 -19.83 9.83 6.44
N PHE A 482 -19.97 8.55 6.12
CA PHE A 482 -19.12 7.85 5.17
C PHE A 482 -19.89 7.55 3.88
N ARG A 483 -19.30 7.89 2.74
CA ARG A 483 -19.81 7.50 1.44
C ARG A 483 -19.30 6.11 1.10
N ILE A 484 -20.19 5.15 1.05
CA ILE A 484 -19.89 3.75 0.79
C ILE A 484 -20.36 3.38 -0.61
N THR A 485 -19.55 2.65 -1.35
CA THR A 485 -19.99 2.03 -2.60
C THR A 485 -20.78 0.76 -2.24
N GLY A 486 -22.08 0.77 -2.48
CA GLY A 486 -22.95 -0.38 -2.22
C GLY A 486 -22.79 -1.48 -3.27
N ASP A 487 -23.42 -2.64 -3.02
CA ASP A 487 -23.31 -3.87 -3.83
C ASP A 487 -23.70 -3.71 -5.31
N ALA A 488 -24.36 -2.61 -5.68
CA ALA A 488 -24.79 -2.31 -7.06
C ALA A 488 -24.09 -1.08 -7.66
N GLY A 489 -22.92 -0.66 -7.13
CA GLY A 489 -22.22 0.54 -7.57
C GLY A 489 -22.97 1.85 -7.25
N ARG A 490 -24.02 1.78 -6.44
CA ARG A 490 -24.75 2.95 -5.95
C ARG A 490 -24.05 3.47 -4.71
N PHE A 491 -23.90 4.79 -4.65
CA PHE A 491 -23.41 5.44 -3.44
C PHE A 491 -24.48 5.34 -2.34
N ASP A 492 -24.08 4.76 -1.23
CA ASP A 492 -24.83 4.72 0.01
C ASP A 492 -24.11 5.59 1.06
N TYR A 493 -24.84 6.16 2.00
CA TYR A 493 -24.26 7.00 3.05
C TYR A 493 -24.52 6.36 4.40
N ALA A 494 -23.48 5.98 5.10
CA ALA A 494 -23.56 5.47 6.46
C ALA A 494 -23.14 6.54 7.45
N VAL A 495 -23.98 6.81 8.42
CA VAL A 495 -23.63 7.63 9.58
C VAL A 495 -23.10 6.69 10.67
N PHE A 496 -21.90 6.96 11.15
CA PHE A 496 -21.24 6.16 12.16
C PHE A 496 -20.79 7.00 13.36
N SER A 497 -21.00 6.47 14.55
CA SER A 497 -20.39 6.93 15.79
C SER A 497 -19.96 5.74 16.62
N ASN A 498 -19.15 5.95 17.64
CA ASN A 498 -18.66 4.88 18.49
C ASN A 498 -19.76 4.24 19.38
N ALA A 499 -20.97 4.81 19.46
CA ALA A 499 -22.06 4.33 20.32
C ALA A 499 -22.38 2.85 20.15
N ASN A 500 -22.21 2.30 18.93
CA ASN A 500 -22.49 0.90 18.63
C ASN A 500 -21.32 -0.06 18.95
N ILE A 501 -20.13 0.48 19.20
CA ILE A 501 -18.90 -0.30 19.48
C ILE A 501 -18.29 0.04 20.85
N ALA A 502 -18.79 1.05 21.53
CA ALA A 502 -18.42 1.40 22.89
C ALA A 502 -18.92 0.35 23.90
N GLY A 503 -18.42 0.41 25.12
CA GLY A 503 -18.90 -0.43 26.22
C GLY A 503 -20.39 -0.24 26.43
N GLN A 504 -21.13 -1.35 26.49
CA GLN A 504 -22.56 -1.39 26.72
C GLN A 504 -22.83 -1.80 28.16
N ASP A 505 -23.51 -0.96 28.91
CA ASP A 505 -23.97 -1.33 30.25
C ASP A 505 -25.05 -2.40 30.13
N MET A 506 -24.79 -3.58 30.70
CA MET A 506 -25.71 -4.73 30.66
C MET A 506 -26.85 -4.59 31.65
N GLY A 507 -26.89 -3.50 32.43
CA GLY A 507 -27.92 -3.23 33.39
C GLY A 507 -27.79 -4.06 34.68
N GLU A 508 -28.88 -4.12 35.41
CA GLU A 508 -28.97 -4.84 36.69
C GLU A 508 -30.04 -5.95 36.58
N GLU A 509 -29.65 -7.18 36.86
CA GLU A 509 -30.55 -8.32 36.88
C GLU A 509 -30.53 -8.98 38.26
N PHE A 510 -31.69 -9.15 38.89
CA PHE A 510 -31.83 -9.68 40.25
C PHE A 510 -31.03 -8.96 41.35
N GLY A 511 -30.79 -7.63 41.21
CA GLY A 511 -30.03 -6.84 42.19
C GLY A 511 -28.50 -7.04 42.05
N VAL A 512 -28.05 -7.62 40.96
CA VAL A 512 -26.63 -7.79 40.60
C VAL A 512 -26.34 -6.97 39.36
N THR A 513 -25.43 -6.02 39.45
CA THR A 513 -24.95 -5.25 38.31
C THR A 513 -24.21 -6.21 37.36
N LEU A 514 -24.69 -6.38 36.14
CA LEU A 514 -24.09 -7.29 35.13
C LEU A 514 -22.78 -6.75 34.54
N GLY A 515 -22.43 -5.49 34.84
CA GLY A 515 -21.21 -4.85 34.35
C GLY A 515 -21.30 -4.36 32.92
N GLU A 516 -20.17 -3.96 32.37
CA GLU A 516 -20.05 -3.48 30.98
C GLU A 516 -19.66 -4.63 30.04
N ARG A 517 -20.39 -4.77 28.94
CA ARG A 517 -20.01 -5.65 27.83
C ARG A 517 -19.31 -4.83 26.75
N LEU A 518 -18.10 -5.20 26.39
CA LEU A 518 -17.36 -4.61 25.29
C LEU A 518 -17.53 -5.47 24.02
N PRO A 519 -18.08 -4.94 22.91
CA PRO A 519 -18.14 -5.66 21.64
C PRO A 519 -16.75 -6.04 21.13
N ILE A 520 -16.53 -7.30 20.77
CA ILE A 520 -15.26 -7.82 20.28
C ILE A 520 -15.42 -8.29 18.84
N PHE A 521 -14.50 -7.87 17.98
CA PHE A 521 -14.51 -8.18 16.56
C PHE A 521 -13.30 -8.99 16.16
N ASP A 522 -13.48 -9.88 15.19
CA ASP A 522 -12.40 -10.55 14.48
C ASP A 522 -12.23 -9.92 13.10
N VAL A 523 -10.98 -9.69 12.70
CA VAL A 523 -10.67 -9.15 11.38
C VAL A 523 -10.12 -10.27 10.50
N THR A 524 -10.73 -10.45 9.34
CA THR A 524 -10.21 -11.29 8.26
C THR A 524 -9.77 -10.41 7.11
N VAL A 525 -8.72 -10.81 6.41
CA VAL A 525 -8.16 -10.04 5.31
C VAL A 525 -8.36 -10.79 4.00
N VAL A 526 -8.92 -10.10 3.04
CA VAL A 526 -9.17 -10.61 1.68
C VAL A 526 -8.38 -9.73 0.70
N PRO A 527 -7.80 -10.27 -0.39
CA PRO A 527 -7.22 -9.42 -1.43
C PRO A 527 -8.31 -8.62 -2.14
N ALA A 528 -8.16 -7.29 -2.19
CA ALA A 528 -9.14 -6.37 -2.78
C ALA A 528 -9.23 -6.51 -4.31
N LYS A 529 -8.10 -6.75 -4.96
CA LYS A 529 -8.01 -6.92 -6.42
C LYS A 529 -7.67 -8.38 -6.73
N LYS A 530 -8.56 -9.06 -7.44
CA LYS A 530 -8.25 -10.38 -8.00
C LYS A 530 -7.32 -10.17 -9.20
N SER A 531 -6.25 -10.96 -9.31
CA SER A 531 -5.37 -10.92 -10.48
C SER A 531 -6.18 -11.14 -11.77
N ALA A 532 -5.75 -10.57 -12.89
CA ALA A 532 -6.41 -10.75 -14.19
C ALA A 532 -6.57 -12.24 -14.55
N PHE A 533 -5.59 -13.07 -14.16
CA PHE A 533 -5.63 -14.51 -14.33
C PHE A 533 -6.69 -15.19 -13.44
N SER A 534 -6.81 -14.77 -12.19
CA SER A 534 -7.85 -15.26 -11.27
C SER A 534 -9.26 -14.93 -11.79
N ARG A 535 -9.46 -13.73 -12.36
CA ARG A 535 -10.71 -13.33 -13.00
C ARG A 535 -11.05 -14.22 -14.20
N LEU A 536 -10.08 -14.47 -15.09
CA LEU A 536 -10.27 -15.37 -16.24
C LEU A 536 -10.65 -16.76 -15.79
N SER A 537 -9.93 -17.35 -14.82
CA SER A 537 -10.20 -18.68 -14.29
C SER A 537 -11.58 -18.79 -13.63
N GLN A 538 -11.98 -17.78 -12.84
CA GLN A 538 -13.32 -17.74 -12.24
C GLN A 538 -14.42 -17.60 -13.29
N ASN A 539 -14.20 -16.75 -14.31
CA ASN A 539 -15.16 -16.58 -15.39
C ASN A 539 -15.30 -17.85 -16.25
N GLU A 540 -14.20 -18.56 -16.48
CA GLU A 540 -14.22 -19.86 -17.16
C GLU A 540 -14.96 -20.90 -16.33
N LEU A 541 -14.68 -21.01 -15.04
CA LEU A 541 -15.37 -21.91 -14.11
C LEU A 541 -16.88 -21.63 -14.05
N ALA A 542 -17.26 -20.35 -13.97
CA ALA A 542 -18.67 -19.95 -13.97
C ALA A 542 -19.38 -20.30 -15.29
N LYS A 543 -18.69 -20.12 -16.44
CA LYS A 543 -19.20 -20.54 -17.75
C LYS A 543 -19.34 -22.06 -17.86
N GLU A 544 -18.38 -22.80 -17.29
CA GLU A 544 -18.40 -24.26 -17.26
C GLU A 544 -19.58 -24.75 -16.42
N PHE A 545 -19.81 -24.20 -15.22
CA PHE A 545 -20.97 -24.53 -14.39
C PHE A 545 -22.30 -24.20 -15.07
N TYR A 546 -22.36 -23.07 -15.78
CA TYR A 546 -23.51 -22.72 -16.59
C TYR A 546 -23.72 -23.72 -17.74
N GLY A 547 -22.68 -24.14 -18.42
CA GLY A 547 -22.71 -25.15 -19.49
C GLY A 547 -23.09 -26.55 -19.01
N LEU A 548 -22.68 -26.91 -17.78
CA LEU A 548 -23.06 -28.17 -17.14
C LEU A 548 -24.50 -28.20 -16.59
N GLY A 549 -25.25 -27.07 -16.69
CA GLY A 549 -26.63 -26.98 -16.29
C GLY A 549 -26.85 -26.80 -14.77
N PHE A 550 -25.82 -26.43 -14.02
CA PHE A 550 -25.95 -26.08 -12.59
C PHE A 550 -26.87 -24.87 -12.37
N PHE A 551 -27.00 -23.99 -13.35
CA PHE A 551 -27.83 -22.81 -13.31
C PHE A 551 -28.91 -22.88 -14.39
N ASN A 552 -30.17 -22.78 -13.99
CA ASN A 552 -31.26 -22.72 -14.95
C ASN A 552 -31.44 -21.26 -15.45
N PRO A 553 -31.27 -20.98 -16.77
CA PRO A 553 -31.40 -19.63 -17.32
C PRO A 553 -32.83 -19.05 -17.21
N GLN A 554 -33.84 -19.89 -16.93
CA GLN A 554 -35.20 -19.44 -16.73
C GLN A 554 -35.50 -18.95 -15.30
N LEU A 555 -34.59 -19.23 -14.35
CA LEU A 555 -34.69 -18.77 -12.97
C LEU A 555 -33.73 -17.62 -12.73
N ALA A 556 -34.27 -16.41 -12.51
CA ALA A 556 -33.50 -15.20 -12.30
C ALA A 556 -32.50 -15.33 -11.12
N ASP A 557 -32.90 -15.97 -10.04
CA ASP A 557 -32.07 -16.17 -8.85
C ASP A 557 -30.82 -17.03 -9.13
N GLN A 558 -30.96 -18.07 -9.96
CA GLN A 558 -29.83 -18.92 -10.35
C GLN A 558 -28.91 -18.22 -11.35
N SER A 559 -29.47 -17.43 -12.27
CA SER A 559 -28.69 -16.59 -13.17
C SER A 559 -27.92 -15.53 -12.42
N LEU A 560 -28.49 -14.92 -11.37
CA LEU A 560 -27.83 -14.00 -10.48
C LEU A 560 -26.68 -14.67 -9.72
N ALA A 561 -26.91 -15.88 -9.17
CA ALA A 561 -25.84 -16.64 -8.51
C ALA A 561 -24.66 -16.95 -9.45
N CYS A 562 -24.93 -17.27 -10.72
CA CYS A 562 -23.90 -17.45 -11.72
C CYS A 562 -23.13 -16.14 -12.03
N LEU A 563 -23.86 -15.02 -12.16
CA LEU A 563 -23.27 -13.71 -12.37
C LEU A 563 -22.43 -13.25 -11.17
N ASP A 564 -22.81 -13.64 -9.94
CA ASP A 564 -22.03 -13.33 -8.74
C ASP A 564 -20.68 -14.03 -8.71
N MET A 565 -20.56 -15.20 -9.32
CA MET A 565 -19.30 -15.91 -9.50
C MET A 565 -18.39 -15.27 -10.56
N MET A 566 -18.94 -14.46 -11.48
CA MET A 566 -18.20 -13.80 -12.54
C MET A 566 -17.69 -12.42 -12.11
N ASP A 567 -16.56 -12.02 -12.67
CA ASP A 567 -15.97 -10.70 -12.47
C ASP A 567 -15.61 -10.09 -13.83
N PHE A 568 -16.37 -9.08 -14.27
CA PHE A 568 -16.18 -8.36 -15.53
C PHE A 568 -16.70 -6.93 -15.45
N ASP A 569 -16.18 -6.06 -16.27
CA ASP A 569 -16.56 -4.64 -16.28
C ASP A 569 -18.02 -4.47 -16.72
N GLY A 570 -18.80 -3.75 -15.91
CA GLY A 570 -20.22 -3.54 -16.14
C GLY A 570 -21.15 -4.66 -15.67
N LYS A 571 -20.64 -5.62 -14.86
CA LYS A 571 -21.42 -6.68 -14.20
C LYS A 571 -22.67 -6.13 -13.53
N GLU A 572 -22.56 -5.01 -12.83
CA GLU A 572 -23.64 -4.38 -12.07
C GLU A 572 -24.86 -4.03 -12.94
N LYS A 573 -24.62 -3.49 -14.15
CA LYS A 573 -25.71 -3.18 -15.10
C LYS A 573 -26.43 -4.43 -15.59
N VAL A 574 -25.68 -5.54 -15.70
CA VAL A 574 -26.26 -6.84 -16.11
C VAL A 574 -27.09 -7.42 -14.99
N VAL A 575 -26.56 -7.40 -13.75
CA VAL A 575 -27.26 -7.84 -12.53
C VAL A 575 -28.57 -7.06 -12.34
N GLU A 576 -28.53 -5.73 -12.45
CA GLU A 576 -29.71 -4.88 -12.32
C GLU A 576 -30.79 -5.22 -13.39
N ARG A 577 -30.39 -5.47 -14.63
CA ARG A 577 -31.33 -5.89 -15.70
C ARG A 577 -31.94 -7.27 -15.45
N VAL A 578 -31.12 -8.22 -14.94
CA VAL A 578 -31.63 -9.58 -14.63
C VAL A 578 -32.58 -9.53 -13.45
N GLN A 579 -32.29 -8.74 -12.42
CA GLN A 579 -33.19 -8.52 -11.29
C GLN A 579 -34.50 -7.86 -11.72
N ALA A 580 -34.44 -6.82 -12.54
CA ALA A 580 -35.64 -6.15 -13.07
C ALA A 580 -36.52 -7.09 -13.90
N ASN A 581 -35.90 -7.92 -14.73
CA ASN A 581 -36.64 -8.92 -15.52
C ASN A 581 -37.25 -10.04 -14.65
N GLY A 582 -36.55 -10.48 -13.60
CA GLY A 582 -37.05 -11.46 -12.64
C GLY A 582 -38.29 -10.97 -11.90
N THR A 583 -38.28 -9.72 -11.44
CA THR A 583 -39.45 -9.11 -10.78
C THR A 583 -40.64 -8.96 -11.73
N LEU A 584 -40.43 -8.56 -12.98
CA LEU A 584 -41.47 -8.47 -14.00
C LEU A 584 -42.09 -9.84 -14.29
N TYR A 585 -41.30 -10.90 -14.41
CA TYR A 585 -41.78 -12.26 -14.63
C TYR A 585 -42.59 -12.76 -13.44
N GLN A 586 -42.14 -12.53 -12.22
CA GLN A 586 -42.92 -12.90 -11.01
C GLN A 586 -44.23 -12.13 -10.92
N GLN A 587 -44.25 -10.84 -11.26
CA GLN A 587 -45.49 -10.06 -11.32
C GLN A 587 -46.44 -10.61 -12.39
N LEU A 588 -45.93 -10.99 -13.56
CA LEU A 588 -46.73 -11.57 -14.64
C LEU A 588 -47.30 -12.93 -14.25
N VAL A 589 -46.53 -13.78 -13.56
CA VAL A 589 -46.99 -15.06 -13.03
C VAL A 589 -48.08 -14.86 -11.97
N MET A 590 -47.88 -13.92 -11.03
CA MET A 590 -48.89 -13.61 -10.01
C MET A 590 -50.17 -13.03 -10.63
N MET A 591 -50.03 -12.16 -11.62
CA MET A 591 -51.19 -11.59 -12.33
C MET A 591 -51.94 -12.67 -13.10
N ARG A 592 -51.24 -13.61 -13.75
CA ARG A 592 -51.88 -14.79 -14.39
C ARG A 592 -52.60 -15.68 -13.39
N GLN A 593 -52.01 -15.95 -12.23
CA GLN A 593 -52.67 -16.71 -11.17
C GLN A 593 -53.92 -16.01 -10.63
N GLN A 594 -53.88 -14.69 -10.49
CA GLN A 594 -55.05 -13.92 -10.09
C GLN A 594 -56.13 -13.93 -11.16
N MET A 595 -55.76 -13.79 -12.44
CA MET A 595 -56.70 -13.90 -13.56
C MET A 595 -57.32 -15.29 -13.64
N ALA A 596 -56.55 -16.36 -13.45
CA ALA A 596 -57.06 -17.72 -13.42
C ALA A 596 -58.04 -17.95 -12.25
N LYS A 597 -57.76 -17.39 -11.07
CA LYS A 597 -58.67 -17.43 -9.92
C LYS A 597 -59.95 -16.65 -10.18
N LEU A 598 -59.87 -15.47 -10.78
CA LEU A 598 -61.05 -14.67 -11.16
C LEU A 598 -61.88 -15.36 -12.24
N ALA A 599 -61.22 -15.95 -13.26
CA ALA A 599 -61.88 -16.73 -14.29
C ALA A 599 -62.65 -17.95 -13.70
N ALA A 600 -61.99 -18.65 -12.72
CA ALA A 600 -62.68 -19.78 -12.03
C ALA A 600 -63.93 -19.35 -11.26
N ILE A 601 -63.92 -18.18 -10.62
CA ILE A 601 -65.08 -17.65 -9.88
C ILE A 601 -66.16 -17.22 -10.87
N VAL A 602 -65.85 -16.59 -11.99
CA VAL A 602 -66.83 -16.19 -13.03
C VAL A 602 -67.40 -17.39 -13.72
N ASP A 603 -66.58 -18.39 -14.04
CA ASP A 603 -67.06 -19.64 -14.63
C ASP A 603 -68.01 -20.40 -13.68
N ALA A 604 -67.76 -20.42 -12.37
CA ALA A 604 -68.59 -21.02 -11.36
C ALA A 604 -69.92 -20.25 -11.16
N GLN A 605 -69.93 -18.91 -11.35
CA GLN A 605 -71.15 -18.10 -11.19
C GLN A 605 -72.02 -18.05 -12.45
N ASN A 606 -71.44 -18.06 -13.64
CA ASN A 606 -72.10 -17.77 -14.89
C ASN A 606 -72.19 -18.99 -15.86
N GLY A 607 -71.57 -20.14 -15.51
CA GLY A 607 -71.47 -21.31 -16.37
C GLY A 607 -70.67 -21.09 -17.66
N THR A 608 -69.70 -20.17 -17.62
CA THR A 608 -68.84 -19.83 -18.75
C THR A 608 -67.59 -20.73 -18.78
N THR A 609 -66.86 -20.78 -19.91
CA THR A 609 -65.70 -21.63 -20.11
C THR A 609 -64.43 -20.79 -20.30
N ILE A 610 -64.25 -19.65 -19.56
CA ILE A 610 -63.13 -18.72 -19.66
C ILE A 610 -61.84 -19.41 -19.29
N LEU A 611 -61.87 -20.32 -18.31
CA LEU A 611 -60.68 -21.09 -17.89
C LEU A 611 -60.14 -21.99 -19.01
N GLN A 612 -61.03 -22.56 -19.86
CA GLN A 612 -60.61 -23.39 -21.01
C GLN A 612 -59.94 -22.53 -22.10
N GLY A 613 -60.35 -21.27 -22.28
CA GLY A 613 -59.74 -20.33 -23.20
C GLY A 613 -58.33 -19.93 -22.76
N ILE A 614 -58.17 -19.63 -21.47
CA ILE A 614 -56.84 -19.28 -20.90
C ILE A 614 -55.88 -20.49 -20.95
N ALA A 615 -56.36 -21.70 -20.72
CA ALA A 615 -55.54 -22.91 -20.82
C ALA A 615 -55.18 -23.30 -22.27
N GLN A 616 -55.98 -22.89 -23.25
CA GLN A 616 -55.65 -23.07 -24.68
C GLN A 616 -54.61 -22.06 -25.16
N ASP A 617 -54.68 -20.79 -24.71
CA ASP A 617 -53.69 -19.79 -25.02
C ASP A 617 -52.29 -20.15 -24.43
N ASP A 618 -52.25 -20.76 -23.25
CA ASP A 618 -51.00 -21.27 -22.68
C ASP A 618 -50.39 -22.45 -23.48
N ARG A 619 -51.22 -23.28 -24.09
CA ARG A 619 -50.73 -24.37 -24.96
C ARG A 619 -50.24 -23.89 -26.31
N THR A 620 -50.82 -22.84 -26.87
CA THR A 620 -50.35 -22.21 -28.10
C THR A 620 -49.09 -21.37 -27.86
N ALA A 621 -48.94 -20.73 -26.70
CA ALA A 621 -47.72 -20.02 -26.33
C ALA A 621 -46.53 -20.94 -25.99
N GLN A 622 -46.80 -22.17 -25.51
CA GLN A 622 -45.78 -23.21 -25.31
C GLN A 622 -45.45 -24.00 -26.58
N GLY A 623 -46.28 -23.94 -27.64
CA GLY A 623 -46.06 -24.66 -28.88
C GLY A 623 -45.05 -24.06 -29.84
N ASP A 624 -44.69 -22.79 -29.67
CA ASP A 624 -43.70 -22.10 -30.51
C ASP A 624 -42.29 -21.96 -29.87
N ALA A 625 -42.07 -22.49 -28.69
CA ALA A 625 -40.72 -22.70 -28.22
C ALA A 625 -40.15 -23.94 -28.94
N PRO A 626 -39.06 -23.84 -29.70
CA PRO A 626 -38.44 -25.02 -30.29
C PRO A 626 -38.11 -26.00 -29.16
N ALA A 627 -38.66 -27.22 -29.27
CA ALA A 627 -38.39 -28.31 -28.34
C ALA A 627 -36.87 -28.47 -28.29
N GLN A 628 -36.24 -27.99 -27.23
CA GLN A 628 -34.86 -28.34 -26.93
C GLN A 628 -34.89 -29.77 -26.38
N ASP A 629 -34.82 -30.73 -27.30
CA ASP A 629 -34.32 -32.04 -26.95
C ASP A 629 -33.00 -31.83 -26.26
N GLY A 630 -32.81 -32.36 -25.05
CA GLY A 630 -31.64 -32.17 -24.17
C GLY A 630 -30.34 -32.77 -24.71
N LYS A 631 -30.04 -32.53 -25.97
CA LYS A 631 -28.76 -32.81 -26.61
C LYS A 631 -28.15 -31.49 -26.99
N ASN A 632 -26.96 -31.22 -26.45
CA ASN A 632 -26.10 -30.11 -26.88
C ASN A 632 -25.87 -30.24 -28.40
N VAL A 633 -26.57 -29.44 -29.18
CA VAL A 633 -26.45 -29.40 -30.62
C VAL A 633 -25.46 -28.26 -30.96
N THR A 634 -24.24 -28.62 -31.26
CA THR A 634 -23.29 -27.69 -31.88
C THR A 634 -23.53 -27.67 -33.37
N THR A 635 -23.63 -26.48 -33.96
CA THR A 635 -23.69 -26.28 -35.43
C THR A 635 -22.32 -26.05 -36.04
N ASP A 636 -22.07 -26.67 -37.20
CA ASP A 636 -20.89 -26.35 -37.98
C ASP A 636 -20.98 -24.95 -38.64
N GLY A 637 -19.91 -24.44 -39.20
CA GLY A 637 -19.87 -23.13 -39.86
C GLY A 637 -20.80 -22.95 -41.06
N MET A 638 -21.62 -23.98 -41.44
CA MET A 638 -22.66 -23.96 -42.45
C MET A 638 -24.09 -24.13 -41.93
N GLY A 639 -24.28 -24.03 -40.60
CA GLY A 639 -25.60 -24.09 -39.96
C GLY A 639 -26.20 -25.52 -39.85
N ARG A 640 -25.40 -26.58 -39.97
CA ARG A 640 -25.83 -27.96 -39.78
C ARG A 640 -25.67 -28.38 -38.32
N SER A 641 -26.69 -28.96 -37.74
CA SER A 641 -26.67 -29.49 -36.39
C SER A 641 -25.84 -30.80 -36.33
N MET A 642 -24.87 -30.84 -35.44
CA MET A 642 -23.99 -32.01 -35.24
C MET A 642 -24.13 -32.53 -33.82
N ALA A 643 -24.33 -33.83 -33.63
CA ALA A 643 -24.25 -34.49 -32.35
C ALA A 643 -22.80 -34.62 -31.88
N GLY A 644 -22.53 -34.49 -30.54
CA GLY A 644 -21.16 -34.40 -29.99
C GLY A 644 -20.20 -35.53 -30.35
N ASP A 645 -20.70 -36.75 -30.68
CA ASP A 645 -19.88 -37.89 -31.13
C ASP A 645 -19.36 -37.75 -32.56
N ASP A 646 -19.97 -36.95 -33.41
CA ASP A 646 -19.55 -36.75 -34.80
C ASP A 646 -18.35 -35.80 -34.92
N LEU A 647 -18.18 -34.87 -34.02
CA LEU A 647 -17.03 -33.94 -33.97
C LEU A 647 -15.71 -34.66 -33.66
N ALA A 648 -15.71 -35.56 -32.70
CA ALA A 648 -14.53 -36.37 -32.36
C ALA A 648 -14.16 -37.34 -33.51
N THR A 649 -15.17 -37.88 -34.19
CA THR A 649 -14.99 -38.78 -35.34
C THR A 649 -14.52 -38.06 -36.58
N GLN A 650 -14.98 -36.83 -36.85
CA GLN A 650 -14.44 -35.98 -37.93
C GLN A 650 -13.01 -35.46 -37.66
N ALA A 651 -12.71 -35.09 -36.40
CA ALA A 651 -11.34 -34.73 -36.03
C ALA A 651 -10.35 -35.91 -36.24
N ARG A 652 -10.78 -37.14 -35.89
CA ARG A 652 -10.01 -38.36 -36.17
C ARG A 652 -9.87 -38.65 -37.65
N ARG A 653 -10.89 -38.48 -38.49
CA ARG A 653 -10.79 -38.64 -39.95
C ARG A 653 -9.87 -37.60 -40.58
N ARG A 654 -9.95 -36.32 -40.20
CA ARG A 654 -9.02 -35.27 -40.68
C ARG A 654 -7.58 -35.52 -40.27
N ALA A 655 -7.36 -36.04 -39.06
CA ALA A 655 -6.01 -36.42 -38.62
C ALA A 655 -5.45 -37.63 -39.41
N LEU A 656 -6.29 -38.57 -39.85
CA LEU A 656 -5.91 -39.71 -40.67
C LEU A 656 -5.69 -39.33 -42.13
N GLU A 657 -6.46 -38.39 -42.69
CA GLU A 657 -6.29 -37.88 -44.06
C GLU A 657 -5.03 -37.02 -44.23
N GLY A 658 -4.54 -36.37 -43.15
CA GLY A 658 -3.29 -35.63 -43.11
C GLY A 658 -2.02 -36.50 -42.93
N ALA A 659 -2.18 -37.79 -42.66
CA ALA A 659 -1.08 -38.69 -42.32
C ALA A 659 -0.68 -39.66 -43.45
N THR A 660 -1.16 -39.45 -44.67
CA THR A 660 -0.65 -40.22 -45.87
C THR A 660 0.63 -39.61 -46.35
N PRO A 661 1.76 -40.33 -46.32
CA PRO A 661 3.03 -39.84 -46.85
C PRO A 661 2.97 -39.79 -48.38
N LYS A 662 3.45 -38.70 -48.97
CA LYS A 662 3.82 -38.60 -50.37
C LYS A 662 5.17 -39.27 -50.61
#